data_0206f3a548684751d65b430e91cb8160
#
_entry.id   0206f3a548684751d65b430e91cb8160
#
_cell.length_a   1.000
_cell.length_b   1.000
_cell.length_c   1.000
_cell.angle_alpha   90.00
_cell.angle_beta   90.00
_cell.angle_gamma   90.00
#
_symmetry.space_group_name_H-M   'P 1'
#
loop_
_entity.id
_entity.type
_entity.pdbx_description
1 polymer ?
#
loop_
_entity_poly.entity_id
_entity_poly.type
_entity_poly.pdbx_seq_one_letter_code
_entity_poly.pdbx_strand_id
1 'polypeptide(L)'
;AYKDDHRLAYQIEAPVNWCPALGTVLSNEEVIQGRSERGNHPVVRMPLRQWMLRITAYADRLENDLVTLDWSDGIKALQRNWIGRSTGAEVDFPFSREARNEFDTWKTARRKSGFPRKPGDDVLRIYTTRPDTLFGATYMVIAPEHPFVKRFTTDEQRDAVAKYCEQAASKSDLDRTDLAKDKTGVFTGSYAINPINGKEIPIWIADYVLISYGTGAIMAVPAHDTRDYEFAKQFGLPIVNVVQQETKAGMERSAMTDDCFTEDGIAIRSGQYDGLPTQEFKERITADLSQMGLGRKAVNYKLRDWLFSRQHFWGEPFPVLHELDANSKMTGRTIALDESELPLDTPKELKFDAEHSSPEPPLEFAPKDWLYVERNGKKYKRETNTMPQWAGSCWYYLRFIDPKNDKMLVEPALEKQWMPVDLYVGGAEHAVLHLLYARFWHKVLYDYGIVSTQEPFQKLVNQGMILGEDGQKMSKSRGNVINPDDVVQQYGADALRLYEMFMGPLESVKPWSMESVGGVRGFLDRAWKMIVDVSDKSRNETECNDGTVPFLNESVQNTPLTPDQNRILHKTIKAVTEDIRSMSFNTAIARMMEFTNFFLKEQIRPKEAMEKFVLLLSPFAPHIAEELWLILGHEKTLAYEPFPTYDAEAIKESTLEIPVSINGKLRSKIVIAADADESAMEQFALADAKIAELLSDKTIIKKIIVLGKMVNFVVK
;
A
#
# COMPACT_ATOMS: atom_id res chain seq x y z
N ALA A 1 32.85 -4.02 -16.48
CA ALA A 1 32.78 -2.97 -15.43
C ALA A 1 31.70 -1.94 -15.76
N TYR A 2 31.84 -1.05 -16.78
CA TYR A 2 30.84 0.01 -17.03
C TYR A 2 29.44 -0.52 -17.33
N LYS A 3 29.31 -1.55 -18.19
CA LYS A 3 28.01 -2.18 -18.49
C LYS A 3 27.39 -2.81 -17.25
N ASP A 4 28.20 -3.45 -16.41
CA ASP A 4 27.71 -4.13 -15.21
C ASP A 4 27.23 -3.13 -14.13
N ASP A 5 27.90 -1.97 -14.04
CA ASP A 5 27.49 -0.86 -13.17
C ASP A 5 26.12 -0.25 -13.56
N HIS A 6 25.70 -0.43 -14.83
CA HIS A 6 24.47 0.16 -15.39
C HIS A 6 23.39 -0.87 -15.70
N ARG A 7 23.67 -2.17 -15.54
CA ARG A 7 22.63 -3.22 -15.70
C ARG A 7 21.58 -3.11 -14.62
N LEU A 8 20.33 -3.31 -15.02
CA LEU A 8 19.20 -3.33 -14.09
C LEU A 8 19.30 -4.53 -13.14
N ALA A 9 19.62 -5.72 -13.68
CA ALA A 9 19.86 -6.94 -12.91
C ALA A 9 21.36 -7.12 -12.65
N TYR A 10 21.72 -7.45 -11.40
CA TYR A 10 23.10 -7.71 -10.98
C TYR A 10 23.18 -8.72 -9.85
N GLN A 11 24.35 -9.28 -9.60
CA GLN A 11 24.59 -10.23 -8.52
C GLN A 11 25.44 -9.61 -7.41
N ILE A 12 25.07 -9.93 -6.17
CA ILE A 12 25.88 -9.61 -4.98
C ILE A 12 25.85 -10.78 -4.00
N GLU A 13 26.81 -10.84 -3.10
CA GLU A 13 26.68 -11.59 -1.86
C GLU A 13 25.87 -10.74 -0.88
N ALA A 14 24.69 -11.21 -0.52
CA ALA A 14 23.81 -10.56 0.43
C ALA A 14 23.55 -11.45 1.64
N PRO A 15 23.49 -10.90 2.86
CA PRO A 15 23.06 -11.65 4.02
C PRO A 15 21.58 -12.02 3.88
N VAL A 16 21.28 -13.32 3.90
CA VAL A 16 19.92 -13.85 3.76
C VAL A 16 19.52 -14.62 5.01
N ASN A 17 18.21 -14.78 5.21
CA ASN A 17 17.66 -15.57 6.30
C ASN A 17 17.53 -17.03 5.86
N TRP A 18 18.52 -17.85 6.12
CA TRP A 18 18.53 -19.27 5.78
C TRP A 18 17.84 -20.08 6.86
N CYS A 19 16.90 -20.93 6.49
CA CYS A 19 16.27 -21.90 7.38
C CYS A 19 16.72 -23.32 7.02
N PRO A 20 17.67 -23.93 7.78
CA PRO A 20 18.18 -25.27 7.46
C PRO A 20 17.10 -26.36 7.43
N ALA A 21 16.12 -26.27 8.34
CA ALA A 21 15.03 -27.25 8.44
C ALA A 21 14.04 -27.18 7.26
N LEU A 22 13.90 -26.01 6.62
CA LEU A 22 13.05 -25.82 5.45
C LEU A 22 13.85 -25.89 4.13
N GLY A 23 15.20 -25.89 4.21
CA GLY A 23 16.08 -25.93 3.04
C GLY A 23 15.92 -24.71 2.12
N THR A 24 15.56 -23.54 2.65
CA THR A 24 15.28 -22.36 1.83
C THR A 24 15.63 -21.05 2.53
N VAL A 25 15.80 -20.00 1.71
CA VAL A 25 15.90 -18.62 2.18
C VAL A 25 14.50 -18.07 2.41
N LEU A 26 14.31 -17.39 3.53
CA LEU A 26 13.07 -16.75 3.94
C LEU A 26 13.16 -15.24 3.77
N SER A 27 12.04 -14.62 3.41
CA SER A 27 11.89 -13.16 3.47
C SER A 27 11.89 -12.67 4.93
N ASN A 28 12.03 -11.37 5.14
CA ASN A 28 12.00 -10.82 6.51
C ASN A 28 10.63 -11.03 7.17
N GLU A 29 9.55 -11.02 6.39
CA GLU A 29 8.18 -11.22 6.83
C GLU A 29 7.91 -12.67 7.29
N GLU A 30 8.68 -13.62 6.77
CA GLU A 30 8.58 -15.05 7.11
C GLU A 30 9.42 -15.43 8.34
N VAL A 31 10.09 -14.45 8.96
CA VAL A 31 10.93 -14.68 10.16
C VAL A 31 10.36 -13.91 11.35
N ILE A 32 9.93 -14.63 12.37
CA ILE A 32 9.37 -14.07 13.60
C ILE A 32 10.29 -14.45 14.76
N GLN A 33 10.89 -13.47 15.41
CA GLN A 33 11.83 -13.69 16.54
C GLN A 33 12.95 -14.69 16.23
N GLY A 34 13.55 -14.59 15.03
CA GLY A 34 14.64 -15.47 14.61
C GLY A 34 14.22 -16.91 14.24
N ARG A 35 12.92 -17.14 14.06
CA ARG A 35 12.33 -18.41 13.67
C ARG A 35 11.44 -18.29 12.46
N SER A 36 11.32 -19.35 11.66
CA SER A 36 10.40 -19.39 10.53
C SER A 36 8.95 -19.34 10.99
N GLU A 37 8.10 -18.56 10.31
CA GLU A 37 6.65 -18.56 10.54
C GLU A 37 6.06 -19.97 10.34
N ARG A 38 6.54 -20.67 9.30
CA ARG A 38 6.15 -22.05 9.04
C ARG A 38 7.06 -23.02 9.79
N GLY A 39 6.49 -23.79 10.70
CA GLY A 39 7.17 -24.85 11.43
C GLY A 39 8.03 -24.36 12.61
N ASN A 40 8.13 -23.07 12.85
CA ASN A 40 8.87 -22.48 13.99
C ASN A 40 10.32 -22.97 14.13
N HIS A 41 11.03 -23.12 12.99
CA HIS A 41 12.41 -23.58 12.93
C HIS A 41 13.41 -22.43 13.13
N PRO A 42 14.59 -22.69 13.70
CA PRO A 42 15.65 -21.70 13.80
C PRO A 42 16.08 -21.18 12.41
N VAL A 43 16.29 -19.88 12.31
CA VAL A 43 16.77 -19.21 11.11
C VAL A 43 18.16 -18.64 11.39
N VAL A 44 19.09 -18.82 10.46
CA VAL A 44 20.46 -18.29 10.54
C VAL A 44 20.69 -17.28 9.42
N ARG A 45 21.42 -16.21 9.73
CA ARG A 45 21.85 -15.26 8.69
C ARG A 45 23.18 -15.72 8.10
N MET A 46 23.22 -15.79 6.78
CA MET A 46 24.44 -16.18 6.07
C MET A 46 24.53 -15.42 4.72
N PRO A 47 25.76 -15.15 4.25
CA PRO A 47 25.94 -14.54 2.93
C PRO A 47 25.66 -15.59 1.85
N LEU A 48 24.77 -15.26 0.91
CA LEU A 48 24.55 -16.04 -0.30
C LEU A 48 24.56 -15.12 -1.52
N ARG A 49 25.03 -15.66 -2.64
CA ARG A 49 24.99 -14.97 -3.92
C ARG A 49 23.53 -14.85 -4.39
N GLN A 50 23.06 -13.62 -4.59
CA GLN A 50 21.70 -13.30 -4.93
C GLN A 50 21.64 -12.40 -6.17
N TRP A 51 20.55 -12.51 -6.92
CA TRP A 51 20.20 -11.58 -7.96
C TRP A 51 19.35 -10.42 -7.41
N MET A 52 19.75 -9.24 -7.78
CA MET A 52 19.10 -7.97 -7.40
C MET A 52 18.61 -7.23 -8.63
N LEU A 53 17.46 -6.56 -8.53
CA LEU A 53 16.98 -5.58 -9.50
C LEU A 53 17.06 -4.17 -8.94
N ARG A 54 17.62 -3.24 -9.72
CA ARG A 54 17.79 -1.82 -9.36
C ARG A 54 16.46 -1.05 -9.42
N ILE A 55 15.50 -1.42 -8.60
CA ILE A 55 14.25 -0.67 -8.45
C ILE A 55 14.52 0.77 -7.99
N THR A 56 15.61 1.00 -7.27
CA THR A 56 16.05 2.34 -6.83
C THR A 56 16.33 3.29 -7.99
N ALA A 57 16.71 2.78 -9.17
CA ALA A 57 16.87 3.58 -10.38
C ALA A 57 15.54 4.19 -10.89
N TYR A 58 14.42 3.64 -10.45
CA TYR A 58 13.06 4.09 -10.80
C TYR A 58 12.35 4.81 -9.65
N ALA A 59 13.00 5.01 -8.51
CA ALA A 59 12.39 5.53 -7.30
C ALA A 59 11.68 6.88 -7.49
N ASP A 60 12.32 7.83 -8.20
CA ASP A 60 11.70 9.14 -8.51
C ASP A 60 10.44 8.98 -9.38
N ARG A 61 10.48 8.12 -10.41
CA ARG A 61 9.31 7.88 -11.27
C ARG A 61 8.19 7.17 -10.52
N LEU A 62 8.54 6.18 -9.68
CA LEU A 62 7.58 5.46 -8.84
C LEU A 62 6.86 6.41 -7.88
N GLU A 63 7.53 7.42 -7.36
CA GLU A 63 6.93 8.42 -6.49
C GLU A 63 6.14 9.48 -7.26
N ASN A 64 6.76 10.09 -8.27
CA ASN A 64 6.18 11.22 -9.00
C ASN A 64 4.92 10.82 -9.77
N ASP A 65 4.89 9.64 -10.38
CA ASP A 65 3.78 9.19 -11.21
C ASP A 65 2.54 8.77 -10.40
N LEU A 66 2.65 8.68 -9.04
CA LEU A 66 1.49 8.44 -8.17
C LEU A 66 0.39 9.50 -8.32
N VAL A 67 0.73 10.70 -8.75
CA VAL A 67 -0.27 11.78 -8.93
C VAL A 67 -1.25 11.49 -10.07
N THR A 68 -0.84 10.69 -11.05
CA THR A 68 -1.66 10.35 -12.24
C THR A 68 -2.66 9.23 -11.99
N LEU A 69 -2.58 8.54 -10.85
CA LEU A 69 -3.36 7.37 -10.53
C LEU A 69 -4.64 7.72 -9.74
N ASP A 70 -5.75 7.06 -10.07
CA ASP A 70 -6.99 7.12 -9.29
C ASP A 70 -6.94 6.08 -8.14
N TRP A 71 -6.02 6.32 -7.21
CA TRP A 71 -5.78 5.49 -6.03
C TRP A 71 -6.07 6.29 -4.77
N SER A 72 -6.49 5.62 -3.69
CA SER A 72 -6.73 6.28 -2.41
C SER A 72 -5.46 6.95 -1.86
N ASP A 73 -5.63 8.07 -1.16
CA ASP A 73 -4.51 8.80 -0.55
C ASP A 73 -3.72 7.93 0.45
N GLY A 74 -4.40 7.01 1.14
CA GLY A 74 -3.77 6.05 2.03
C GLY A 74 -2.76 5.14 1.33
N ILE A 75 -3.13 4.57 0.18
CA ILE A 75 -2.24 3.72 -0.61
C ILE A 75 -1.08 4.53 -1.21
N LYS A 76 -1.36 5.72 -1.72
CA LYS A 76 -0.30 6.62 -2.21
C LYS A 76 0.68 6.98 -1.11
N ALA A 77 0.19 7.25 0.10
CA ALA A 77 1.02 7.54 1.27
C ALA A 77 1.87 6.33 1.69
N LEU A 78 1.31 5.12 1.68
CA LEU A 78 2.06 3.88 1.95
C LEU A 78 3.22 3.71 0.96
N GLN A 79 2.99 3.90 -0.34
CA GLN A 79 4.06 3.80 -1.33
C GLN A 79 5.11 4.90 -1.17
N ARG A 80 4.71 6.17 -0.96
CA ARG A 80 5.65 7.28 -0.69
C ARG A 80 6.52 7.00 0.53
N ASN A 81 5.91 6.56 1.62
CA ASN A 81 6.63 6.24 2.86
C ASN A 81 7.60 5.06 2.69
N TRP A 82 7.22 4.05 1.88
CA TRP A 82 8.08 2.91 1.56
C TRP A 82 9.25 3.31 0.67
N ILE A 83 8.99 4.09 -0.39
CA ILE A 83 10.05 4.67 -1.23
C ILE A 83 10.94 5.57 -0.39
N GLY A 84 10.33 6.36 0.50
CA GLY A 84 11.02 7.14 1.52
C GLY A 84 12.04 8.10 0.93
N ARG A 85 11.63 8.86 -0.09
CA ARG A 85 12.47 9.89 -0.69
C ARG A 85 12.84 10.95 0.33
N SER A 86 14.10 11.18 0.51
CA SER A 86 14.62 12.21 1.39
C SER A 86 15.62 13.12 0.64
N THR A 87 15.48 14.42 0.85
CA THR A 87 16.43 15.40 0.31
C THR A 87 17.33 15.86 1.43
N GLY A 88 18.64 15.88 1.17
CA GLY A 88 19.66 16.25 2.15
C GLY A 88 20.97 16.60 1.49
N ALA A 89 22.06 16.36 2.19
CA ALA A 89 23.41 16.59 1.71
C ALA A 89 24.32 15.38 1.97
N GLU A 90 25.17 15.05 1.00
CA GLU A 90 26.37 14.26 1.26
C GLU A 90 27.49 15.18 1.72
N VAL A 91 28.23 14.76 2.75
CA VAL A 91 29.34 15.54 3.33
C VAL A 91 30.52 14.62 3.61
N ASP A 92 31.73 15.04 3.25
CA ASP A 92 32.97 14.31 3.49
C ASP A 92 33.65 14.78 4.78
N PHE A 93 33.86 13.83 5.70
CA PHE A 93 34.59 14.02 6.96
C PHE A 93 36.00 13.41 6.82
N PRO A 94 37.08 14.21 6.78
CA PRO A 94 38.45 13.66 6.74
C PRO A 94 38.82 13.04 8.10
N PHE A 95 39.64 11.98 8.06
CA PHE A 95 40.01 11.24 9.27
C PHE A 95 41.47 10.84 9.40
N SER A 96 42.35 11.15 8.42
CA SER A 96 43.78 10.81 8.51
C SER A 96 44.53 11.72 9.46
N ARG A 97 45.69 11.21 10.03
CA ARG A 97 46.61 12.07 10.80
C ARG A 97 47.17 13.21 9.98
N GLU A 98 47.39 12.99 8.69
CA GLU A 98 47.84 13.99 7.74
C GLU A 98 46.77 15.07 7.53
N ALA A 99 45.51 14.68 7.37
CA ALA A 99 44.38 15.61 7.28
C ALA A 99 44.26 16.50 8.53
N ARG A 100 44.60 15.98 9.72
CA ARG A 100 44.62 16.76 10.97
C ARG A 100 45.65 17.93 10.92
N ASN A 101 46.87 17.65 10.45
CA ASN A 101 47.94 18.64 10.39
C ASN A 101 47.79 19.58 9.17
N GLU A 102 47.07 19.18 8.15
CA GLU A 102 46.93 19.87 6.87
C GLU A 102 45.47 20.18 6.52
N PHE A 103 44.61 20.33 7.53
CA PHE A 103 43.15 20.53 7.33
C PHE A 103 42.84 21.70 6.39
N ASP A 104 43.51 22.83 6.54
CA ASP A 104 43.28 24.00 5.70
C ASP A 104 43.79 23.76 4.27
N THR A 105 44.88 23.00 4.12
CA THR A 105 45.39 22.58 2.82
C THR A 105 44.43 21.64 2.13
N TRP A 106 43.87 20.67 2.86
CA TRP A 106 42.81 19.76 2.38
C TRP A 106 41.57 20.54 1.94
N LYS A 107 41.04 21.46 2.76
CA LYS A 107 39.91 22.33 2.37
C LYS A 107 40.19 23.13 1.12
N THR A 108 41.39 23.69 1.01
CA THR A 108 41.81 24.49 -0.15
C THR A 108 41.88 23.63 -1.41
N ALA A 109 42.39 22.41 -1.32
CA ALA A 109 42.41 21.46 -2.42
C ALA A 109 41.00 21.08 -2.87
N ARG A 110 40.11 20.78 -1.90
CA ARG A 110 38.72 20.47 -2.17
C ARG A 110 37.95 21.61 -2.85
N ARG A 111 38.20 22.84 -2.43
CA ARG A 111 37.60 24.04 -3.06
C ARG A 111 38.00 24.19 -4.53
N LYS A 112 39.21 23.76 -4.89
CA LYS A 112 39.73 23.82 -6.28
C LYS A 112 39.21 22.65 -7.13
N SER A 113 39.17 21.44 -6.57
CA SER A 113 38.80 20.22 -7.32
C SER A 113 37.28 19.94 -7.33
N GLY A 114 36.50 20.59 -6.45
CA GLY A 114 35.10 20.31 -6.23
C GLY A 114 34.84 19.03 -5.43
N PHE A 115 33.56 18.71 -5.20
CA PHE A 115 33.14 17.51 -4.48
C PHE A 115 33.27 16.26 -5.37
N PRO A 116 34.08 15.25 -4.99
CA PRO A 116 34.32 14.09 -5.85
C PRO A 116 33.08 13.18 -5.92
N ARG A 117 32.87 12.57 -7.08
CA ARG A 117 31.76 11.61 -7.30
C ARG A 117 31.85 10.40 -6.37
N LYS A 118 33.04 9.82 -6.20
CA LYS A 118 33.32 8.74 -5.23
C LYS A 118 34.17 9.30 -4.10
N PRO A 119 33.93 8.92 -2.83
CA PRO A 119 34.79 9.34 -1.72
C PRO A 119 36.21 8.77 -1.92
N GLY A 120 37.20 9.55 -1.50
CA GLY A 120 38.57 9.04 -1.35
C GLY A 120 38.70 8.15 -0.12
N ASP A 121 39.82 7.44 -0.04
CA ASP A 121 40.14 6.56 1.09
C ASP A 121 40.46 7.32 2.39
N ASP A 122 40.61 8.63 2.30
CA ASP A 122 40.98 9.56 3.39
C ASP A 122 39.78 10.24 4.05
N VAL A 123 38.53 9.94 3.58
CA VAL A 123 37.32 10.60 4.04
C VAL A 123 36.23 9.58 4.37
N LEU A 124 35.45 9.91 5.39
CA LEU A 124 34.18 9.23 5.70
C LEU A 124 33.05 10.07 5.14
N ARG A 125 32.37 9.60 4.08
CA ARG A 125 31.21 10.27 3.50
C ARG A 125 29.96 9.89 4.26
N ILE A 126 29.17 10.90 4.66
CA ILE A 126 27.86 10.69 5.26
C ILE A 126 26.76 11.30 4.39
N TYR A 127 25.53 10.83 4.58
CA TYR A 127 24.32 11.48 4.11
C TYR A 127 23.52 11.99 5.31
N THR A 128 23.04 13.24 5.25
CA THR A 128 22.18 13.81 6.29
C THR A 128 21.02 14.60 5.69
N THR A 129 19.83 14.47 6.28
CA THR A 129 18.65 15.32 5.99
C THR A 129 18.67 16.62 6.79
N ARG A 130 19.60 16.73 7.76
CA ARG A 130 19.76 17.87 8.66
C ARG A 130 21.16 18.49 8.53
N PRO A 131 21.55 19.02 7.34
CA PRO A 131 22.83 19.70 7.19
C PRO A 131 22.94 20.97 8.07
N ASP A 132 21.81 21.55 8.47
CA ASP A 132 21.71 22.65 9.44
C ASP A 132 22.28 22.29 10.83
N THR A 133 22.39 21.03 11.18
CA THR A 133 22.93 20.58 12.47
C THR A 133 24.41 20.21 12.47
N LEU A 134 25.11 20.39 11.34
CA LEU A 134 26.55 20.07 11.19
C LEU A 134 27.45 20.65 12.29
N PHE A 135 27.17 21.88 12.75
CA PHE A 135 27.92 22.53 13.83
C PHE A 135 27.73 21.84 15.20
N GLY A 136 26.64 21.08 15.35
CA GLY A 136 26.29 20.31 16.56
C GLY A 136 26.70 18.84 16.49
N ALA A 137 27.39 18.42 15.44
CA ALA A 137 27.90 17.05 15.33
C ALA A 137 29.06 16.84 16.32
N THR A 138 28.89 15.90 17.26
CA THR A 138 29.83 15.66 18.35
C THR A 138 30.50 14.29 18.29
N TYR A 139 30.00 13.38 17.48
CA TYR A 139 30.63 12.09 17.18
C TYR A 139 30.14 11.55 15.83
N MET A 140 30.85 10.54 15.32
CA MET A 140 30.48 9.80 14.12
C MET A 140 30.08 8.39 14.53
N VAL A 141 29.15 7.79 13.79
CA VAL A 141 28.81 6.37 13.96
C VAL A 141 28.85 5.66 12.62
N ILE A 142 29.47 4.50 12.59
CA ILE A 142 29.52 3.62 11.42
C ILE A 142 28.84 2.29 11.73
N ALA A 143 28.29 1.66 10.70
CA ALA A 143 27.72 0.32 10.79
C ALA A 143 28.80 -0.71 11.16
N PRO A 144 28.48 -1.77 11.92
CA PRO A 144 29.43 -2.87 12.25
C PRO A 144 30.03 -3.55 11.01
N GLU A 145 29.32 -3.53 9.88
CA GLU A 145 29.71 -4.11 8.60
C GLU A 145 30.48 -3.14 7.69
N HIS A 146 30.69 -1.89 8.12
CA HIS A 146 31.32 -0.87 7.29
C HIS A 146 32.77 -1.27 6.91
N PRO A 147 33.19 -1.09 5.64
CA PRO A 147 34.53 -1.50 5.18
C PRO A 147 35.68 -0.90 5.99
N PHE A 148 35.48 0.29 6.56
CA PHE A 148 36.49 1.01 7.33
C PHE A 148 36.56 0.62 8.81
N VAL A 149 35.75 -0.31 9.30
CA VAL A 149 35.81 -0.78 10.71
C VAL A 149 37.23 -1.17 11.07
N LYS A 150 37.88 -2.04 10.28
CA LYS A 150 39.27 -2.48 10.53
C LYS A 150 40.29 -1.33 10.50
N ARG A 151 40.03 -0.31 9.68
CA ARG A 151 40.93 0.84 9.51
C ARG A 151 40.83 1.84 10.67
N PHE A 152 39.65 2.01 11.22
CA PHE A 152 39.41 2.91 12.37
C PHE A 152 39.74 2.27 13.70
N THR A 153 39.77 0.95 13.79
CA THR A 153 40.04 0.24 15.02
C THR A 153 41.49 0.30 15.39
N THR A 154 41.82 0.95 16.51
CA THR A 154 43.19 0.95 17.08
C THR A 154 43.49 -0.39 17.72
N ASP A 155 44.79 -0.65 17.97
CA ASP A 155 45.19 -1.91 18.58
C ASP A 155 44.56 -2.15 19.95
N GLU A 156 44.41 -1.06 20.73
CA GLU A 156 43.78 -1.10 22.06
C GLU A 156 42.28 -1.46 22.00
N GLN A 157 41.59 -1.15 20.90
CA GLN A 157 40.15 -1.38 20.74
C GLN A 157 39.83 -2.66 19.96
N ARG A 158 40.82 -3.37 19.45
CA ARG A 158 40.67 -4.50 18.52
C ARG A 158 39.72 -5.58 19.04
N ASP A 159 39.96 -6.04 20.28
CA ASP A 159 39.15 -7.13 20.86
C ASP A 159 37.71 -6.69 21.16
N ALA A 160 37.55 -5.47 21.67
CA ALA A 160 36.23 -4.91 21.98
C ALA A 160 35.39 -4.73 20.70
N VAL A 161 36.01 -4.20 19.63
CA VAL A 161 35.36 -4.01 18.34
C VAL A 161 35.00 -5.35 17.69
N ALA A 162 35.91 -6.33 17.70
CA ALA A 162 35.64 -7.65 17.12
C ALA A 162 34.46 -8.33 17.81
N LYS A 163 34.43 -8.34 19.15
CA LYS A 163 33.33 -8.88 19.93
C LYS A 163 32.01 -8.18 19.65
N TYR A 164 32.00 -6.85 19.53
CA TYR A 164 30.81 -6.09 19.26
C TYR A 164 30.26 -6.38 17.85
N CYS A 165 31.12 -6.42 16.83
CA CYS A 165 30.71 -6.75 15.47
C CYS A 165 30.11 -8.16 15.36
N GLU A 166 30.67 -9.15 16.08
CA GLU A 166 30.11 -10.49 16.15
C GLU A 166 28.72 -10.53 16.80
N GLN A 167 28.53 -9.79 17.88
CA GLN A 167 27.22 -9.67 18.54
C GLN A 167 26.19 -8.96 17.63
N ALA A 168 26.59 -7.91 16.94
CA ALA A 168 25.71 -7.18 16.02
C ALA A 168 25.30 -8.04 14.82
N ALA A 169 26.19 -8.88 14.30
CA ALA A 169 25.91 -9.78 13.18
C ALA A 169 24.82 -10.83 13.47
N SER A 170 24.55 -11.13 14.74
CA SER A 170 23.47 -12.05 15.14
C SER A 170 22.08 -11.40 15.18
N LYS A 171 21.98 -10.07 15.12
CA LYS A 171 20.71 -9.31 15.20
C LYS A 171 20.12 -9.07 13.82
N SER A 172 18.78 -9.11 13.71
CA SER A 172 18.08 -8.66 12.50
C SER A 172 18.10 -7.14 12.37
N ASP A 173 17.87 -6.60 11.15
CA ASP A 173 17.77 -5.15 10.94
C ASP A 173 16.60 -4.54 11.76
N LEU A 174 15.52 -5.31 11.98
CA LEU A 174 14.38 -4.90 12.80
C LEU A 174 14.76 -4.82 14.29
N ASP A 175 15.46 -5.83 14.82
CA ASP A 175 15.92 -5.81 16.21
C ASP A 175 16.90 -4.66 16.47
N ARG A 176 17.64 -4.24 15.45
CA ARG A 176 18.62 -3.14 15.53
C ARG A 176 17.97 -1.76 15.51
N THR A 177 16.80 -1.60 14.88
CA THR A 177 16.18 -0.27 14.65
C THR A 177 14.99 0.02 15.56
N ASP A 178 14.02 -0.89 15.67
CA ASP A 178 12.73 -0.60 16.31
C ASP A 178 12.60 -1.13 17.74
N LEU A 179 13.31 -2.19 18.11
CA LEU A 179 13.14 -2.89 19.38
C LEU A 179 14.25 -2.59 20.41
N ALA A 180 15.34 -1.94 20.00
CA ALA A 180 16.47 -1.68 20.90
C ALA A 180 16.14 -0.57 21.91
N LYS A 181 15.70 -0.96 23.11
CA LYS A 181 15.52 -0.03 24.25
C LYS A 181 16.85 0.53 24.76
N ASP A 182 17.92 -0.28 24.72
CA ASP A 182 19.26 0.11 25.16
C ASP A 182 20.16 0.38 23.94
N LYS A 183 20.76 1.55 23.87
CA LYS A 183 21.70 1.89 22.81
C LYS A 183 23.05 1.27 23.09
N THR A 184 23.55 0.44 22.19
CA THR A 184 24.84 -0.24 22.33
C THR A 184 25.83 0.30 21.30
N GLY A 185 27.10 0.29 21.65
CA GLY A 185 28.18 0.72 20.74
C GLY A 185 29.56 0.54 21.34
N VAL A 186 30.58 0.68 20.49
CA VAL A 186 31.98 0.60 20.88
C VAL A 186 32.79 1.70 20.22
N PHE A 187 33.67 2.33 20.96
CA PHE A 187 34.61 3.32 20.43
C PHE A 187 35.71 2.64 19.61
N THR A 188 36.03 3.19 18.45
CA THR A 188 37.06 2.62 17.55
C THR A 188 38.50 2.97 17.94
N GLY A 189 38.70 4.01 18.77
CA GLY A 189 40.01 4.62 19.06
C GLY A 189 40.38 5.76 18.07
N SER A 190 39.62 5.95 17.01
CA SER A 190 39.90 6.94 15.95
C SER A 190 38.92 8.11 15.96
N TYR A 191 39.34 9.18 15.28
CA TYR A 191 38.57 10.45 15.19
C TYR A 191 38.44 10.89 13.73
N ALA A 192 37.34 11.54 13.41
CA ALA A 192 37.14 12.30 12.18
C ALA A 192 37.16 13.80 12.47
N ILE A 193 37.36 14.62 11.44
CA ILE A 193 37.36 16.09 11.54
C ILE A 193 36.07 16.62 10.95
N ASN A 194 35.31 17.38 11.71
CA ASN A 194 34.14 18.05 11.21
C ASN A 194 34.54 19.11 10.17
N PRO A 195 34.12 18.99 8.89
CA PRO A 195 34.65 19.82 7.80
C PRO A 195 34.23 21.30 7.91
N ILE A 196 33.21 21.60 8.69
CA ILE A 196 32.69 22.98 8.80
C ILE A 196 33.45 23.79 9.88
N ASN A 197 33.76 23.17 11.02
CA ASN A 197 34.35 23.86 12.17
C ASN A 197 35.76 23.35 12.58
N GLY A 198 36.27 22.31 11.91
CA GLY A 198 37.62 21.75 12.15
C GLY A 198 37.74 20.95 13.47
N LYS A 199 36.66 20.72 14.22
CA LYS A 199 36.71 19.96 15.48
C LYS A 199 36.88 18.48 15.21
N GLU A 200 37.69 17.84 16.05
CA GLU A 200 37.79 16.38 16.10
C GLU A 200 36.63 15.79 16.83
N ILE A 201 36.04 14.75 16.24
CA ILE A 201 34.90 13.99 16.80
C ILE A 201 35.21 12.51 16.76
N PRO A 202 34.94 11.74 17.85
CA PRO A 202 35.25 10.31 17.93
C PRO A 202 34.38 9.49 16.98
N ILE A 203 34.95 8.40 16.45
CA ILE A 203 34.27 7.45 15.59
C ILE A 203 33.85 6.23 16.42
N TRP A 204 32.55 5.97 16.46
CA TRP A 204 31.95 4.84 17.13
C TRP A 204 31.39 3.83 16.14
N ILE A 205 31.26 2.58 16.56
CA ILE A 205 30.49 1.54 15.88
C ILE A 205 29.25 1.31 16.70
N ALA A 206 28.06 1.35 16.06
CA ALA A 206 26.80 1.03 16.72
C ALA A 206 25.84 0.30 15.76
N ASP A 207 25.08 -0.62 16.31
CA ASP A 207 24.20 -1.50 15.55
C ASP A 207 22.94 -0.82 15.01
N TYR A 208 22.55 0.35 15.55
CA TYR A 208 21.43 1.13 15.02
C TYR A 208 21.73 1.83 13.68
N VAL A 209 23.00 1.85 13.24
CA VAL A 209 23.39 2.32 11.90
C VAL A 209 23.48 1.12 10.97
N LEU A 210 22.71 1.19 9.87
CA LEU A 210 22.65 0.10 8.89
C LEU A 210 23.55 0.40 7.69
N ILE A 211 24.38 -0.57 7.28
CA ILE A 211 25.20 -0.45 6.06
C ILE A 211 24.37 -0.29 4.79
N SER A 212 23.16 -0.77 4.81
CA SER A 212 22.21 -0.73 3.69
C SER A 212 21.49 0.61 3.52
N TYR A 213 21.68 1.57 4.43
CA TYR A 213 21.06 2.89 4.36
C TYR A 213 22.12 4.00 4.26
N GLY A 214 22.00 4.83 3.23
CA GLY A 214 22.94 5.91 2.97
C GLY A 214 24.34 5.39 2.64
N THR A 215 25.31 5.83 3.42
CA THR A 215 26.74 5.44 3.28
C THR A 215 27.19 4.39 4.31
N GLY A 216 26.27 3.93 5.19
CA GLY A 216 26.61 3.12 6.35
C GLY A 216 27.36 3.90 7.44
N ALA A 217 27.37 5.22 7.34
CA ALA A 217 27.97 6.14 8.30
C ALA A 217 27.07 7.35 8.53
N ILE A 218 26.99 7.84 9.76
CA ILE A 218 26.24 9.04 10.13
C ILE A 218 27.12 10.00 10.95
N MET A 219 26.84 11.29 10.87
CA MET A 219 27.21 12.24 11.90
C MET A 219 26.12 12.21 12.99
N ALA A 220 26.49 12.15 14.24
CA ALA A 220 25.57 12.17 15.34
C ALA A 220 25.40 13.59 15.90
N VAL A 221 24.13 13.98 16.08
CA VAL A 221 23.75 15.31 16.54
C VAL A 221 22.83 15.21 17.76
N PRO A 222 23.38 14.88 18.93
CA PRO A 222 22.56 14.48 20.10
C PRO A 222 21.57 15.52 20.58
N ALA A 223 21.78 16.79 20.33
CA ALA A 223 20.82 17.83 20.67
C ALA A 223 19.59 17.84 19.75
N HIS A 224 19.59 17.14 18.59
CA HIS A 224 18.59 17.24 17.53
C HIS A 224 18.14 15.90 16.96
N ASP A 225 18.61 14.76 17.50
CA ASP A 225 18.15 13.41 17.21
C ASP A 225 18.02 12.61 18.52
N THR A 226 16.86 12.02 18.75
CA THR A 226 16.58 11.31 20.01
C THR A 226 17.45 10.08 20.21
N ARG A 227 17.79 9.36 19.14
CA ARG A 227 18.66 8.17 19.19
C ARG A 227 20.08 8.57 19.55
N ASP A 228 20.56 9.64 18.94
CA ASP A 228 21.88 10.18 19.21
C ASP A 228 21.96 10.76 20.63
N TYR A 229 20.87 11.36 21.11
CA TYR A 229 20.76 11.89 22.48
C TYR A 229 20.87 10.78 23.54
N GLU A 230 20.13 9.69 23.35
CA GLU A 230 20.15 8.53 24.24
C GLU A 230 21.56 7.89 24.27
N PHE A 231 22.17 7.72 23.09
CA PHE A 231 23.52 7.20 22.96
C PHE A 231 24.53 8.13 23.62
N ALA A 232 24.47 9.42 23.37
CA ALA A 232 25.38 10.40 23.98
C ALA A 232 25.30 10.42 25.51
N LYS A 233 24.09 10.33 26.08
CA LYS A 233 23.90 10.22 27.53
C LYS A 233 24.52 8.93 28.10
N GLN A 234 24.33 7.81 27.44
CA GLN A 234 24.85 6.53 27.89
C GLN A 234 26.37 6.48 27.91
N PHE A 235 27.01 7.07 26.90
CA PHE A 235 28.47 7.04 26.75
C PHE A 235 29.17 8.32 27.20
N GLY A 236 28.45 9.28 27.81
CA GLY A 236 29.00 10.54 28.32
C GLY A 236 29.57 11.46 27.23
N LEU A 237 29.00 11.44 26.03
CA LEU A 237 29.45 12.25 24.89
C LEU A 237 28.88 13.67 24.94
N PRO A 238 29.56 14.67 24.36
CA PRO A 238 29.10 16.06 24.37
C PRO A 238 27.75 16.22 23.61
N ILE A 239 26.86 17.06 24.16
CA ILE A 239 25.60 17.46 23.55
C ILE A 239 25.69 18.97 23.26
N VAL A 240 25.60 19.35 21.97
CA VAL A 240 25.74 20.74 21.53
C VAL A 240 24.49 21.19 20.78
N ASN A 241 23.76 22.11 21.40
CA ASN A 241 22.54 22.69 20.82
C ASN A 241 22.90 23.73 19.73
N VAL A 242 22.38 23.56 18.52
CA VAL A 242 22.59 24.46 17.38
C VAL A 242 21.29 24.92 16.71
N VAL A 243 20.14 24.41 17.16
CA VAL A 243 18.82 24.88 16.77
C VAL A 243 17.99 25.09 18.02
N GLN A 244 17.32 26.23 18.15
CA GLN A 244 16.42 26.54 19.26
C GLN A 244 15.01 26.81 18.75
N GLN A 245 14.03 26.63 19.61
CA GLN A 245 12.65 26.97 19.32
C GLN A 245 12.50 28.47 19.03
N GLU A 246 11.70 28.82 18.03
CA GLU A 246 11.33 30.19 17.73
C GLU A 246 10.45 30.74 18.87
N THR A 247 10.93 31.78 19.60
CA THR A 247 10.15 32.45 20.63
C THR A 247 9.37 33.60 20.01
N LYS A 248 8.06 33.65 20.24
CA LYS A 248 7.24 34.83 19.90
C LYS A 248 7.75 36.06 20.67
N ALA A 249 7.82 37.21 20.00
CA ALA A 249 8.26 38.46 20.57
C ALA A 249 7.48 38.76 21.89
N GLY A 250 8.21 38.82 23.02
CA GLY A 250 7.67 39.12 24.35
C GLY A 250 7.69 37.98 25.36
N MET A 251 8.09 36.75 24.98
CA MET A 251 8.37 35.67 25.95
C MET A 251 9.86 35.69 26.32
N GLU A 252 10.16 35.64 27.62
CA GLU A 252 11.52 35.42 28.10
C GLU A 252 12.09 34.15 27.49
N ARG A 253 13.40 34.20 27.11
CA ARG A 253 14.16 33.05 26.62
C ARG A 253 13.97 31.90 27.63
N SER A 254 13.22 30.87 27.27
CA SER A 254 13.15 29.65 28.07
C SER A 254 14.58 29.20 28.33
N ALA A 255 14.89 28.96 29.62
CA ALA A 255 16.17 28.36 30.01
C ALA A 255 16.42 27.15 29.12
N MET A 256 17.66 27.03 28.60
CA MET A 256 18.08 25.91 27.78
C MET A 256 17.68 24.62 28.49
N THR A 257 16.63 23.94 27.98
CA THR A 257 16.30 22.62 28.47
C THR A 257 17.43 21.69 27.97
N ASP A 258 17.93 20.83 28.85
CA ASP A 258 18.86 19.76 28.54
C ASP A 258 18.20 18.67 27.67
N ASP A 259 17.03 18.94 27.08
CA ASP A 259 16.23 18.02 26.30
C ASP A 259 16.56 18.11 24.81
N CYS A 260 16.43 16.98 24.11
CA CYS A 260 16.62 16.87 22.67
C CYS A 260 15.53 17.65 21.91
N PHE A 261 15.92 18.65 21.10
CA PHE A 261 15.01 19.43 20.26
C PHE A 261 15.09 18.96 18.80
N THR A 262 14.10 18.24 18.33
CA THR A 262 14.08 17.61 17.01
C THR A 262 13.35 18.40 15.93
N GLU A 263 12.61 19.43 16.30
CA GLU A 263 11.77 20.21 15.39
C GLU A 263 12.57 21.28 14.63
N ASP A 264 11.92 21.95 13.68
CA ASP A 264 12.45 23.11 13.00
C ASP A 264 12.46 24.33 13.96
N GLY A 265 13.46 25.20 13.85
CA GLY A 265 13.62 26.34 14.70
C GLY A 265 14.61 27.37 14.12
N ILE A 266 15.31 28.09 14.98
CA ILE A 266 16.26 29.13 14.63
C ILE A 266 17.68 28.65 14.94
N ALA A 267 18.61 28.85 14.01
CA ALA A 267 20.02 28.49 14.15
C ALA A 267 20.70 29.32 15.25
N ILE A 268 21.48 28.63 16.05
CA ILE A 268 22.38 29.22 17.07
C ILE A 268 23.73 28.52 17.07
N ARG A 269 24.80 29.16 17.48
CA ARG A 269 26.17 28.59 17.56
C ARG A 269 26.67 27.99 16.25
N SER A 270 26.13 28.50 15.13
CA SER A 270 26.41 28.05 13.77
C SER A 270 27.12 29.15 12.95
N GLY A 271 27.75 30.13 13.62
CA GLY A 271 28.53 31.20 13.01
C GLY A 271 27.71 32.10 12.10
N GLN A 272 28.08 32.20 10.84
CA GLN A 272 27.39 33.07 9.86
C GLN A 272 25.92 32.69 9.58
N TYR A 273 25.45 31.55 10.08
CA TYR A 273 24.09 31.07 9.90
C TYR A 273 23.21 31.34 11.15
N ASP A 274 23.76 31.91 12.22
CA ASP A 274 22.99 32.23 13.42
C ASP A 274 21.82 33.16 13.11
N GLY A 275 20.64 32.83 13.64
CA GLY A 275 19.40 33.57 13.40
C GLY A 275 18.59 33.14 12.19
N LEU A 276 19.11 32.24 11.33
CA LEU A 276 18.34 31.72 10.19
C LEU A 276 17.33 30.67 10.63
N PRO A 277 16.14 30.66 10.03
CA PRO A 277 15.19 29.55 10.14
C PRO A 277 15.79 28.26 9.54
N THR A 278 15.41 27.11 10.10
CA THR A 278 15.96 25.79 9.71
C THR A 278 15.95 25.56 8.19
N GLN A 279 14.87 25.87 7.50
CA GLN A 279 14.78 25.61 6.06
C GLN A 279 15.76 26.46 5.24
N GLU A 280 15.85 27.76 5.55
CA GLU A 280 16.80 28.67 4.89
C GLU A 280 18.23 28.25 5.19
N PHE A 281 18.51 27.85 6.45
CA PHE A 281 19.83 27.37 6.83
C PHE A 281 20.23 26.11 6.05
N LYS A 282 19.32 25.10 5.92
CA LYS A 282 19.57 23.89 5.12
C LYS A 282 19.98 24.21 3.69
N GLU A 283 19.26 25.14 3.04
CA GLU A 283 19.55 25.54 1.67
C GLU A 283 20.90 26.22 1.54
N ARG A 284 21.17 27.20 2.43
CA ARG A 284 22.37 28.00 2.40
C ARG A 284 23.63 27.19 2.72
N ILE A 285 23.60 26.38 3.79
CA ILE A 285 24.76 25.55 4.14
C ILE A 285 25.05 24.50 3.07
N THR A 286 24.01 23.92 2.43
CA THR A 286 24.19 22.95 1.34
C THR A 286 24.84 23.61 0.12
N ALA A 287 24.48 24.84 -0.22
CA ALA A 287 25.12 25.61 -1.28
C ALA A 287 26.57 25.91 -0.95
N ASP A 288 26.86 26.38 0.27
CA ASP A 288 28.21 26.69 0.74
C ASP A 288 29.09 25.44 0.77
N LEU A 289 28.58 24.29 1.25
CA LEU A 289 29.30 23.01 1.21
C LEU A 289 29.68 22.62 -0.23
N SER A 290 28.76 22.83 -1.18
CA SER A 290 29.01 22.53 -2.60
C SER A 290 30.07 23.47 -3.17
N GLN A 291 30.03 24.76 -2.86
CA GLN A 291 31.00 25.74 -3.29
C GLN A 291 32.41 25.48 -2.71
N MET A 292 32.45 24.98 -1.46
CA MET A 292 33.69 24.60 -0.79
C MET A 292 34.22 23.23 -1.24
N GLY A 293 33.46 22.44 -2.01
CA GLY A 293 33.83 21.08 -2.40
C GLY A 293 33.82 20.08 -1.23
N LEU A 294 33.12 20.40 -0.14
CA LEU A 294 33.01 19.58 1.08
C LEU A 294 31.78 18.73 1.14
N GLY A 295 30.78 19.07 0.33
CA GLY A 295 29.52 18.33 0.23
C GLY A 295 28.75 18.64 -1.06
N ARG A 296 27.61 18.04 -1.23
CA ARG A 296 26.67 18.33 -2.33
C ARG A 296 25.24 18.02 -1.90
N LYS A 297 24.27 18.68 -2.54
CA LYS A 297 22.86 18.27 -2.43
C LYS A 297 22.72 16.83 -2.94
N ALA A 298 22.00 16.03 -2.20
CA ALA A 298 21.75 14.63 -2.54
C ALA A 298 20.31 14.24 -2.23
N VAL A 299 19.80 13.30 -2.99
CA VAL A 299 18.52 12.62 -2.72
C VAL A 299 18.82 11.18 -2.38
N ASN A 300 18.24 10.69 -1.33
CA ASN A 300 18.36 9.31 -0.90
C ASN A 300 16.96 8.68 -0.70
N TYR A 301 16.89 7.36 -0.73
CA TYR A 301 15.65 6.61 -0.62
C TYR A 301 15.78 5.55 0.46
N LYS A 302 14.68 5.28 1.17
CA LYS A 302 14.59 4.09 2.04
C LYS A 302 14.45 2.81 1.22
N LEU A 303 13.85 2.93 0.03
CA LEU A 303 13.72 1.83 -0.93
C LEU A 303 15.08 1.20 -1.21
N ARG A 304 15.14 -0.11 -1.15
CA ARG A 304 16.32 -0.92 -1.49
C ARG A 304 16.09 -1.64 -2.80
N ASP A 305 17.18 -2.00 -3.47
CA ASP A 305 17.09 -2.84 -4.65
C ASP A 305 16.39 -4.16 -4.33
N TRP A 306 15.60 -4.63 -5.26
CA TRP A 306 14.74 -5.79 -5.06
C TRP A 306 15.54 -7.08 -5.20
N LEU A 307 15.63 -7.86 -4.10
CA LEU A 307 16.11 -9.22 -4.10
C LEU A 307 15.01 -10.14 -4.65
N PHE A 308 15.14 -10.53 -5.92
CA PHE A 308 14.08 -11.27 -6.62
C PHE A 308 14.40 -12.74 -6.88
N SER A 309 15.63 -13.20 -6.60
CA SER A 309 15.99 -14.61 -6.66
C SER A 309 15.60 -15.37 -5.40
N ARG A 310 15.25 -16.63 -5.57
CA ARG A 310 14.97 -17.57 -4.47
C ARG A 310 15.57 -18.93 -4.78
N GLN A 311 15.84 -19.70 -3.72
CA GLN A 311 16.35 -21.07 -3.76
C GLN A 311 15.18 -22.04 -3.71
N HIS A 312 14.31 -21.95 -4.75
CA HIS A 312 13.12 -22.80 -4.91
C HIS A 312 13.20 -23.63 -6.18
N PHE A 313 12.50 -24.74 -6.20
CA PHE A 313 12.32 -25.55 -7.43
C PHE A 313 11.29 -24.90 -8.38
N TRP A 314 10.28 -24.24 -7.83
CA TRP A 314 9.26 -23.54 -8.61
C TRP A 314 9.62 -22.06 -8.81
N GLY A 315 8.96 -21.43 -9.75
CA GLY A 315 9.19 -20.07 -10.20
C GLY A 315 9.86 -20.05 -11.56
N GLU A 316 9.81 -18.92 -12.23
CA GLU A 316 10.46 -18.74 -13.52
C GLU A 316 11.97 -18.94 -13.37
N PRO A 317 12.60 -19.84 -14.15
CA PRO A 317 14.04 -20.00 -14.12
C PRO A 317 14.74 -18.82 -14.78
N PHE A 318 15.95 -18.50 -14.32
CA PHE A 318 16.75 -17.44 -14.93
C PHE A 318 17.32 -17.89 -16.28
N PRO A 319 17.06 -17.17 -17.39
CA PRO A 319 17.60 -17.48 -18.70
C PRO A 319 19.07 -17.01 -18.84
N VAL A 320 19.93 -17.43 -17.90
CA VAL A 320 21.32 -16.98 -17.77
C VAL A 320 22.27 -18.16 -17.63
N LEU A 321 23.44 -18.04 -18.30
CA LEU A 321 24.55 -18.98 -18.21
C LEU A 321 25.76 -18.29 -17.57
N HIS A 322 26.42 -18.98 -16.67
CA HIS A 322 27.70 -18.60 -16.03
C HIS A 322 28.88 -19.27 -16.75
N GLU A 323 29.81 -18.46 -17.25
CA GLU A 323 31.04 -18.97 -17.87
C GLU A 323 31.92 -19.66 -16.82
N LEU A 324 32.40 -20.86 -17.15
CA LEU A 324 33.31 -21.64 -16.29
C LEU A 324 34.76 -21.56 -16.80
N ASP A 325 35.72 -21.52 -15.88
CA ASP A 325 37.14 -21.66 -16.19
C ASP A 325 37.54 -23.14 -16.40
N ALA A 326 38.81 -23.37 -16.68
CA ALA A 326 39.37 -24.71 -16.86
C ALA A 326 39.20 -25.62 -15.63
N ASN A 327 39.02 -25.06 -14.44
CA ASN A 327 38.83 -25.77 -13.17
C ASN A 327 37.32 -25.90 -12.80
N SER A 328 36.42 -25.61 -13.74
CA SER A 328 34.95 -25.61 -13.54
C SER A 328 34.47 -24.59 -12.50
N LYS A 329 35.22 -23.50 -12.24
CA LYS A 329 34.80 -22.39 -11.39
C LYS A 329 34.21 -21.29 -12.22
N MET A 330 33.18 -20.61 -11.68
CA MET A 330 32.57 -19.47 -12.34
C MET A 330 33.56 -18.31 -12.45
N THR A 331 33.70 -17.76 -13.67
CA THR A 331 34.60 -16.63 -13.97
C THR A 331 34.02 -15.28 -13.57
N GLY A 332 32.74 -15.21 -13.15
CA GLY A 332 31.96 -14.00 -12.93
C GLY A 332 31.35 -13.41 -14.20
N ARG A 333 31.59 -14.01 -15.38
CA ARG A 333 30.96 -13.59 -16.64
C ARG A 333 29.65 -14.35 -16.83
N THR A 334 28.61 -13.62 -17.21
CA THR A 334 27.29 -14.17 -17.51
C THR A 334 26.86 -13.83 -18.94
N ILE A 335 26.13 -14.73 -19.56
CA ILE A 335 25.48 -14.50 -20.86
C ILE A 335 24.00 -14.88 -20.74
N ALA A 336 23.14 -14.18 -21.47
CA ALA A 336 21.74 -14.56 -21.62
C ALA A 336 21.60 -15.78 -22.55
N LEU A 337 20.53 -16.54 -22.38
CA LEU A 337 20.11 -17.53 -23.39
C LEU A 337 19.65 -16.80 -24.64
N ASP A 338 19.76 -17.48 -25.79
CA ASP A 338 19.18 -16.98 -27.02
C ASP A 338 17.67 -17.16 -27.01
N GLU A 339 16.93 -16.32 -27.73
CA GLU A 339 15.46 -16.38 -27.81
C GLU A 339 14.93 -17.74 -28.27
N SER A 340 15.69 -18.42 -29.15
CA SER A 340 15.36 -19.75 -29.63
C SER A 340 15.40 -20.86 -28.57
N GLU A 341 15.99 -20.56 -27.40
CA GLU A 341 16.09 -21.47 -26.25
C GLU A 341 15.02 -21.20 -25.17
N LEU A 342 14.14 -20.24 -25.45
CA LEU A 342 13.02 -19.89 -24.58
C LEU A 342 11.70 -20.54 -25.09
N PRO A 343 10.80 -20.93 -24.18
CA PRO A 343 10.91 -20.84 -22.74
C PRO A 343 11.92 -21.84 -22.16
N LEU A 344 12.64 -21.42 -21.11
CA LEU A 344 13.50 -22.32 -20.35
C LEU A 344 12.65 -23.10 -19.34
N ASP A 345 12.49 -24.40 -19.55
CA ASP A 345 11.79 -25.27 -18.62
C ASP A 345 12.71 -25.79 -17.53
N THR A 346 12.17 -25.98 -16.32
CA THR A 346 12.85 -26.71 -15.25
C THR A 346 12.85 -28.21 -15.55
N PRO A 347 13.82 -28.97 -15.02
CA PRO A 347 13.83 -30.42 -15.20
C PRO A 347 12.56 -31.07 -14.66
N LYS A 348 11.99 -32.02 -15.41
CA LYS A 348 10.77 -32.75 -14.98
C LYS A 348 11.02 -33.64 -13.78
N GLU A 349 12.23 -34.16 -13.65
CA GLU A 349 12.66 -35.01 -12.54
C GLU A 349 13.85 -34.35 -11.84
N LEU A 350 13.73 -34.15 -10.55
CA LEU A 350 14.78 -33.68 -9.68
C LEU A 350 14.97 -34.67 -8.54
N LYS A 351 16.17 -35.21 -8.41
CA LYS A 351 16.55 -36.02 -7.24
C LYS A 351 16.99 -35.06 -6.13
N PHE A 352 16.04 -34.58 -5.40
CA PHE A 352 16.26 -33.69 -4.27
C PHE A 352 16.17 -34.48 -2.97
N ASP A 353 17.26 -34.43 -2.18
CA ASP A 353 17.27 -34.95 -0.82
C ASP A 353 16.94 -33.83 0.15
N ALA A 354 15.75 -33.90 0.76
CA ALA A 354 15.27 -32.91 1.73
C ALA A 354 16.14 -32.86 3.03
N GLU A 355 16.98 -33.87 3.29
CA GLU A 355 17.90 -33.87 4.41
C GLU A 355 19.21 -33.11 4.13
N HIS A 356 19.40 -32.61 2.91
CA HIS A 356 20.55 -31.76 2.60
C HIS A 356 20.42 -30.41 3.29
N SER A 357 21.24 -30.21 4.30
CA SER A 357 21.38 -28.92 5.03
C SER A 357 22.19 -27.86 4.26
N SER A 358 22.48 -28.09 2.97
CA SER A 358 23.25 -27.19 2.14
C SER A 358 22.38 -26.01 1.66
N PRO A 359 22.89 -24.77 1.69
CA PRO A 359 22.18 -23.59 1.17
C PRO A 359 22.11 -23.54 -0.36
N GLU A 360 22.45 -24.61 -1.05
CA GLU A 360 22.39 -24.70 -2.50
C GLU A 360 20.93 -24.79 -3.00
N PRO A 361 20.59 -24.06 -4.08
CA PRO A 361 19.28 -24.17 -4.68
C PRO A 361 18.96 -25.61 -5.13
N PRO A 362 17.69 -26.05 -5.08
CA PRO A 362 17.31 -27.40 -5.54
C PRO A 362 17.74 -27.73 -6.97
N LEU A 363 17.80 -26.74 -7.88
CA LEU A 363 18.24 -26.92 -9.26
C LEU A 363 19.74 -27.21 -9.41
N GLU A 364 20.55 -27.09 -8.34
CA GLU A 364 21.93 -27.58 -8.33
C GLU A 364 22.02 -29.11 -8.48
N PHE A 365 20.93 -29.81 -8.11
CA PHE A 365 20.83 -31.27 -8.22
C PHE A 365 20.16 -31.70 -9.54
N ALA A 366 19.95 -30.79 -10.45
CA ALA A 366 19.42 -31.07 -11.78
C ALA A 366 20.38 -31.98 -12.59
N PRO A 367 19.86 -32.72 -13.58
CA PRO A 367 20.70 -33.53 -14.48
C PRO A 367 21.81 -32.70 -15.11
N LYS A 368 23.00 -33.29 -15.26
CA LYS A 368 24.20 -32.60 -15.77
C LYS A 368 24.04 -32.00 -17.16
N ASP A 369 23.27 -32.63 -18.00
CA ASP A 369 22.93 -32.18 -19.36
C ASP A 369 22.00 -30.95 -19.33
N TRP A 370 21.19 -30.78 -18.30
CA TRP A 370 20.47 -29.53 -18.04
C TRP A 370 21.36 -28.46 -17.46
N LEU A 371 22.17 -28.80 -16.45
CA LEU A 371 23.02 -27.83 -15.71
C LEU A 371 24.13 -27.22 -16.56
N TYR A 372 24.79 -28.03 -17.40
CA TYR A 372 26.01 -27.63 -18.12
C TYR A 372 25.76 -27.52 -19.61
N VAL A 373 26.19 -26.41 -20.18
CA VAL A 373 26.05 -26.11 -21.61
C VAL A 373 27.42 -25.80 -22.20
N GLU A 374 27.75 -26.33 -23.38
CA GLU A 374 28.96 -25.95 -24.11
C GLU A 374 28.59 -25.09 -25.32
N ARG A 375 29.25 -23.91 -25.44
CA ARG A 375 29.08 -22.98 -26.58
C ARG A 375 30.42 -22.44 -27.01
N ASN A 376 30.68 -22.52 -28.30
CA ASN A 376 31.92 -21.96 -28.90
C ASN A 376 33.20 -22.39 -28.17
N GLY A 377 33.26 -23.66 -27.76
CA GLY A 377 34.42 -24.23 -27.05
C GLY A 377 34.57 -23.77 -25.59
N LYS A 378 33.58 -23.08 -25.03
CA LYS A 378 33.55 -22.69 -23.63
C LYS A 378 32.45 -23.43 -22.88
N LYS A 379 32.73 -23.74 -21.63
CA LYS A 379 31.78 -24.39 -20.71
C LYS A 379 31.02 -23.36 -19.90
N TYR A 380 29.75 -23.60 -19.73
CA TYR A 380 28.84 -22.75 -18.95
C TYR A 380 28.02 -23.61 -17.99
N LYS A 381 27.57 -23.00 -16.91
CA LYS A 381 26.59 -23.54 -15.97
C LYS A 381 25.34 -22.68 -16.00
N ARG A 382 24.15 -23.30 -16.01
CA ARG A 382 22.88 -22.55 -15.88
C ARG A 382 22.77 -21.95 -14.49
N GLU A 383 22.07 -20.82 -14.41
CA GLU A 383 21.63 -20.28 -13.14
C GLU A 383 20.64 -21.24 -12.47
N THR A 384 20.80 -21.48 -11.19
CA THR A 384 20.03 -22.48 -10.42
C THR A 384 19.03 -21.87 -9.44
N ASN A 385 19.05 -20.55 -9.27
CA ASN A 385 17.98 -19.82 -8.62
C ASN A 385 16.75 -19.67 -9.52
N THR A 386 15.61 -19.41 -8.92
CA THR A 386 14.34 -19.10 -9.62
C THR A 386 13.77 -17.75 -9.19
N MET A 387 12.76 -17.25 -9.91
CA MET A 387 12.08 -15.97 -9.69
C MET A 387 10.61 -16.21 -9.28
N PRO A 388 10.32 -16.79 -8.10
CA PRO A 388 8.96 -17.04 -7.67
C PRO A 388 8.27 -15.77 -7.16
N GLN A 389 6.97 -15.88 -6.82
CA GLN A 389 6.14 -14.85 -6.19
C GLN A 389 5.95 -13.59 -7.06
N TRP A 390 6.45 -12.43 -6.56
CA TRP A 390 6.19 -11.14 -7.19
C TRP A 390 6.76 -11.01 -8.60
N ALA A 391 7.78 -11.76 -8.96
CA ALA A 391 8.36 -11.70 -10.30
C ALA A 391 7.34 -12.11 -11.37
N GLY A 392 6.62 -13.22 -11.18
CA GLY A 392 5.55 -13.64 -12.08
C GLY A 392 4.34 -12.71 -12.03
N SER A 393 3.95 -12.25 -10.85
CA SER A 393 2.79 -11.38 -10.68
C SER A 393 2.98 -9.98 -11.28
N CYS A 394 4.22 -9.56 -11.58
CA CYS A 394 4.50 -8.24 -12.15
C CYS A 394 4.05 -8.07 -13.61
N TRP A 395 3.69 -9.13 -14.32
CA TRP A 395 3.36 -9.08 -15.73
C TRP A 395 2.16 -9.95 -16.14
N TYR A 396 1.55 -10.72 -15.25
CA TYR A 396 0.46 -11.65 -15.54
C TYR A 396 -0.72 -10.98 -16.23
N TYR A 397 -1.06 -9.74 -15.87
CA TYR A 397 -2.15 -8.95 -16.45
C TYR A 397 -1.93 -8.68 -17.94
N LEU A 398 -0.69 -8.55 -18.40
CA LEU A 398 -0.35 -8.44 -19.81
C LEU A 398 -0.59 -9.78 -20.52
N ARG A 399 -0.17 -10.88 -19.88
CA ARG A 399 -0.35 -12.22 -20.45
C ARG A 399 -1.83 -12.63 -20.54
N PHE A 400 -2.68 -12.14 -19.64
CA PHE A 400 -4.13 -12.36 -19.70
C PHE A 400 -4.79 -11.76 -20.94
N ILE A 401 -4.21 -10.68 -21.48
CA ILE A 401 -4.71 -10.05 -22.71
C ILE A 401 -4.54 -11.00 -23.92
N ASP A 402 -3.41 -11.74 -23.97
CA ASP A 402 -3.03 -12.58 -25.11
C ASP A 402 -2.39 -13.89 -24.64
N PRO A 403 -3.17 -14.78 -23.98
CA PRO A 403 -2.63 -15.92 -23.24
C PRO A 403 -2.09 -17.05 -24.12
N LYS A 404 -2.44 -17.08 -25.41
CA LYS A 404 -2.04 -18.11 -26.35
C LYS A 404 -0.93 -17.68 -27.31
N ASN A 405 -0.40 -16.48 -27.15
CA ASN A 405 0.67 -15.98 -28.01
C ASN A 405 2.00 -16.67 -27.65
N ASP A 406 2.56 -17.39 -28.57
CA ASP A 406 3.83 -18.13 -28.44
C ASP A 406 5.05 -17.35 -28.99
N LYS A 407 4.83 -16.15 -29.56
CA LYS A 407 5.86 -15.37 -30.24
C LYS A 407 6.30 -14.17 -29.43
N MET A 408 5.41 -13.59 -28.64
CA MET A 408 5.69 -12.38 -27.85
C MET A 408 4.87 -12.35 -26.56
N LEU A 409 5.24 -11.46 -25.65
CA LEU A 409 4.56 -11.28 -24.37
C LEU A 409 3.06 -10.97 -24.55
N VAL A 410 2.75 -10.06 -25.46
CA VAL A 410 1.40 -9.62 -25.81
C VAL A 410 1.44 -8.95 -27.19
N GLU A 411 0.41 -9.15 -28.01
CA GLU A 411 0.26 -8.46 -29.29
C GLU A 411 0.09 -6.94 -29.06
N PRO A 412 0.92 -6.08 -29.68
CA PRO A 412 0.90 -4.63 -29.42
C PRO A 412 -0.45 -3.96 -29.70
N ALA A 413 -1.24 -4.47 -30.65
CA ALA A 413 -2.55 -3.93 -30.94
C ALA A 413 -3.55 -4.23 -29.83
N LEU A 414 -3.50 -5.43 -29.25
CA LEU A 414 -4.32 -5.84 -28.11
C LEU A 414 -3.88 -5.10 -26.83
N GLU A 415 -2.57 -4.97 -26.63
CA GLU A 415 -2.04 -4.21 -25.49
C GLU A 415 -2.57 -2.76 -25.49
N LYS A 416 -2.47 -2.06 -26.61
CA LYS A 416 -2.99 -0.68 -26.73
C LYS A 416 -4.49 -0.56 -26.52
N GLN A 417 -5.26 -1.60 -26.82
CA GLN A 417 -6.70 -1.61 -26.62
C GLN A 417 -7.08 -1.83 -25.15
N TRP A 418 -6.32 -2.67 -24.43
CA TRP A 418 -6.69 -3.13 -23.09
C TRP A 418 -5.93 -2.45 -21.95
N MET A 419 -4.79 -1.80 -22.25
CA MET A 419 -4.01 -1.13 -21.21
C MET A 419 -4.26 0.39 -21.19
N PRO A 420 -4.18 1.02 -20.00
CA PRO A 420 -3.95 0.41 -18.68
C PRO A 420 -5.18 -0.37 -18.20
N VAL A 421 -5.02 -1.26 -17.22
CA VAL A 421 -6.15 -1.91 -16.56
C VAL A 421 -7.05 -0.84 -15.91
N ASP A 422 -8.32 -0.82 -16.29
CA ASP A 422 -9.27 0.23 -15.89
C ASP A 422 -9.56 0.20 -14.40
N LEU A 423 -9.81 -0.99 -13.86
CA LEU A 423 -10.14 -1.21 -12.45
C LEU A 423 -9.35 -2.40 -11.91
N TYR A 424 -8.57 -2.17 -10.88
CA TYR A 424 -7.79 -3.18 -10.18
C TYR A 424 -8.27 -3.31 -8.73
N VAL A 425 -8.69 -4.52 -8.33
CA VAL A 425 -9.27 -4.79 -7.01
C VAL A 425 -8.34 -5.71 -6.25
N GLY A 426 -7.95 -5.33 -5.04
CA GLY A 426 -7.06 -6.15 -4.21
C GLY A 426 -6.82 -5.58 -2.82
N GLY A 427 -6.25 -6.40 -1.92
CA GLY A 427 -5.99 -6.03 -0.53
C GLY A 427 -4.95 -4.91 -0.39
N ALA A 428 -5.08 -4.10 0.64
CA ALA A 428 -4.18 -2.98 0.94
C ALA A 428 -2.75 -3.45 1.30
N GLU A 429 -2.58 -4.70 1.76
CA GLU A 429 -1.28 -5.31 2.06
C GLU A 429 -0.35 -5.37 0.84
N HIS A 430 -0.91 -5.37 -0.37
CA HIS A 430 -0.13 -5.39 -1.60
C HIS A 430 0.40 -4.02 -2.03
N ALA A 431 0.05 -2.94 -1.32
CA ALA A 431 0.45 -1.57 -1.67
C ALA A 431 1.97 -1.41 -1.89
N VAL A 432 2.78 -2.00 -1.00
CA VAL A 432 4.25 -1.92 -1.00
C VAL A 432 4.92 -3.22 -1.44
N LEU A 433 4.14 -4.23 -1.83
CA LEU A 433 4.59 -5.52 -2.35
C LEU A 433 4.27 -5.60 -3.85
N HIS A 434 3.26 -6.40 -4.23
CA HIS A 434 2.89 -6.64 -5.63
C HIS A 434 2.72 -5.34 -6.44
N LEU A 435 1.96 -4.34 -5.92
CA LEU A 435 1.68 -3.12 -6.69
C LEU A 435 2.94 -2.30 -6.98
N LEU A 436 3.86 -2.20 -6.02
CA LEU A 436 5.11 -1.47 -6.22
C LEU A 436 5.99 -2.15 -7.28
N TYR A 437 6.14 -3.47 -7.18
CA TYR A 437 6.95 -4.26 -8.12
C TYR A 437 6.32 -4.31 -9.51
N ALA A 438 5.00 -4.45 -9.62
CA ALA A 438 4.29 -4.41 -10.90
C ALA A 438 4.46 -3.05 -11.61
N ARG A 439 4.33 -1.92 -10.88
CA ARG A 439 4.60 -0.57 -11.40
C ARG A 439 6.04 -0.42 -11.89
N PHE A 440 7.00 -0.91 -11.11
CA PHE A 440 8.41 -0.91 -11.50
C PHE A 440 8.63 -1.70 -12.79
N TRP A 441 8.16 -2.94 -12.84
CA TRP A 441 8.31 -3.82 -14.01
C TRP A 441 7.66 -3.23 -15.26
N HIS A 442 6.46 -2.68 -15.10
CA HIS A 442 5.74 -2.03 -16.19
C HIS A 442 6.49 -0.81 -16.75
N LYS A 443 7.10 0.02 -15.88
CA LYS A 443 7.95 1.14 -16.32
C LYS A 443 9.19 0.67 -17.10
N VAL A 444 9.77 -0.44 -16.71
CA VAL A 444 10.88 -1.07 -17.46
C VAL A 444 10.40 -1.48 -18.86
N LEU A 445 9.26 -2.17 -18.94
CA LEU A 445 8.67 -2.58 -20.22
C LEU A 445 8.29 -1.37 -21.09
N TYR A 446 7.80 -0.30 -20.48
CA TYR A 446 7.53 0.97 -21.17
C TYR A 446 8.80 1.60 -21.76
N ASP A 447 9.89 1.65 -21.01
CA ASP A 447 11.17 2.18 -21.48
C ASP A 447 11.76 1.37 -22.66
N TYR A 448 11.45 0.07 -22.72
CA TYR A 448 11.79 -0.80 -23.86
C TYR A 448 10.76 -0.76 -25.01
N GLY A 449 9.68 0.01 -24.88
CA GLY A 449 8.62 0.13 -25.90
C GLY A 449 7.77 -1.12 -26.07
N ILE A 450 7.73 -1.98 -25.05
CA ILE A 450 6.94 -3.23 -25.06
C ILE A 450 5.49 -2.96 -24.70
N VAL A 451 5.25 -1.98 -23.81
CA VAL A 451 3.92 -1.51 -23.40
C VAL A 451 3.73 -0.04 -23.74
N SER A 452 2.50 0.39 -23.95
CA SER A 452 2.12 1.73 -24.40
C SER A 452 1.88 2.71 -23.25
N THR A 453 1.69 2.23 -22.02
CA THR A 453 1.33 3.03 -20.86
C THR A 453 2.46 3.05 -19.82
N GLN A 454 2.56 4.15 -19.04
CA GLN A 454 3.58 4.29 -17.99
C GLN A 454 3.20 3.59 -16.68
N GLU A 455 1.91 3.35 -16.47
CA GLU A 455 1.35 2.72 -15.29
C GLU A 455 0.43 1.56 -15.69
N PRO A 456 0.46 0.44 -14.94
CA PRO A 456 -0.32 -0.73 -15.30
C PRO A 456 -1.79 -0.63 -14.90
N PHE A 457 -2.12 0.05 -13.80
CA PHE A 457 -3.44 0.07 -13.16
C PHE A 457 -3.93 1.50 -12.97
N GLN A 458 -5.03 1.88 -13.63
CA GLN A 458 -5.57 3.24 -13.59
C GLN A 458 -6.26 3.52 -12.25
N LYS A 459 -7.29 2.75 -11.94
CA LYS A 459 -8.06 2.85 -10.69
C LYS A 459 -7.82 1.65 -9.81
N LEU A 460 -7.54 1.89 -8.52
CA LEU A 460 -7.36 0.87 -7.51
C LEU A 460 -8.48 0.94 -6.47
N VAL A 461 -9.09 -0.19 -6.19
CA VAL A 461 -10.05 -0.35 -5.10
C VAL A 461 -9.52 -1.40 -4.13
N ASN A 462 -9.33 -0.99 -2.87
CA ASN A 462 -8.84 -1.89 -1.83
C ASN A 462 -9.99 -2.37 -0.95
N GLN A 463 -10.01 -3.67 -0.62
CA GLN A 463 -10.84 -4.17 0.45
C GLN A 463 -10.15 -3.95 1.79
N GLY A 464 -10.97 -3.58 2.80
CA GLY A 464 -10.53 -3.60 4.19
C GLY A 464 -10.35 -5.04 4.69
N MET A 465 -9.45 -5.23 5.64
CA MET A 465 -9.23 -6.53 6.26
C MET A 465 -10.49 -6.96 7.05
N ILE A 466 -10.93 -8.20 6.87
CA ILE A 466 -11.96 -8.82 7.69
C ILE A 466 -11.29 -9.50 8.89
N LEU A 467 -11.65 -9.06 10.07
CA LEU A 467 -11.15 -9.59 11.34
C LEU A 467 -12.04 -10.73 11.84
N GLY A 468 -11.53 -11.55 12.75
CA GLY A 468 -12.37 -12.50 13.49
C GLY A 468 -13.41 -11.79 14.34
N GLU A 469 -14.38 -12.52 14.90
CA GLU A 469 -15.38 -11.97 15.81
C GLU A 469 -14.78 -11.32 17.06
N ASP A 470 -13.55 -11.73 17.42
CA ASP A 470 -12.74 -11.17 18.49
C ASP A 470 -12.06 -9.80 18.12
N GLY A 471 -12.29 -9.30 16.91
CA GLY A 471 -11.69 -8.08 16.42
C GLY A 471 -10.19 -8.19 16.08
N GLN A 472 -9.63 -9.42 16.05
CA GLN A 472 -8.24 -9.67 15.72
C GLN A 472 -8.09 -10.26 14.31
N LYS A 473 -6.90 -10.11 13.73
CA LYS A 473 -6.58 -10.76 12.44
C LYS A 473 -6.82 -12.27 12.54
N MET A 474 -7.57 -12.83 11.59
CA MET A 474 -7.81 -14.25 11.51
C MET A 474 -6.51 -15.03 11.30
N SER A 475 -6.29 -16.06 12.11
CA SER A 475 -5.17 -16.99 11.94
C SER A 475 -5.51 -18.37 12.47
N LYS A 476 -4.96 -19.42 11.85
CA LYS A 476 -5.14 -20.80 12.30
C LYS A 476 -4.60 -21.02 13.72
N SER A 477 -3.52 -20.35 14.09
CA SER A 477 -2.92 -20.44 15.43
C SER A 477 -3.79 -19.84 16.53
N ARG A 478 -4.67 -18.90 16.21
CA ARG A 478 -5.63 -18.28 17.15
C ARG A 478 -6.95 -19.02 17.21
N GLY A 479 -7.26 -19.85 16.20
CA GLY A 479 -8.55 -20.56 16.12
C GLY A 479 -9.76 -19.66 15.82
N ASN A 480 -9.52 -18.44 15.34
CA ASN A 480 -10.56 -17.44 15.03
C ASN A 480 -10.87 -17.33 13.53
N VAL A 481 -10.46 -18.32 12.74
CA VAL A 481 -10.71 -18.37 11.30
C VAL A 481 -12.15 -18.77 11.03
N ILE A 482 -12.85 -18.01 10.20
CA ILE A 482 -14.18 -18.36 9.67
C ILE A 482 -13.99 -19.05 8.33
N ASN A 483 -14.50 -20.27 8.23
CA ASN A 483 -14.48 -21.03 6.98
C ASN A 483 -15.70 -20.63 6.13
N PRO A 484 -15.51 -20.14 4.90
CA PRO A 484 -16.61 -19.81 4.00
C PRO A 484 -17.56 -20.99 3.72
N ASP A 485 -17.03 -22.22 3.63
CA ASP A 485 -17.83 -23.42 3.38
C ASP A 485 -18.88 -23.66 4.48
N ASP A 486 -18.52 -23.43 5.74
CA ASP A 486 -19.44 -23.58 6.88
C ASP A 486 -20.58 -22.54 6.80
N VAL A 487 -20.24 -21.30 6.41
CA VAL A 487 -21.24 -20.23 6.22
C VAL A 487 -22.17 -20.55 5.04
N VAL A 488 -21.61 -21.02 3.92
CA VAL A 488 -22.39 -21.44 2.74
C VAL A 488 -23.33 -22.59 3.07
N GLN A 489 -22.87 -23.58 3.84
CA GLN A 489 -23.67 -24.70 4.25
C GLN A 489 -24.84 -24.28 5.17
N GLN A 490 -24.60 -23.32 6.06
CA GLN A 490 -25.58 -22.88 7.05
C GLN A 490 -26.58 -21.85 6.49
N TYR A 491 -26.11 -20.89 5.67
CA TYR A 491 -26.92 -19.74 5.24
C TYR A 491 -27.13 -19.66 3.73
N GLY A 492 -26.33 -20.37 2.94
CA GLY A 492 -26.31 -20.32 1.47
C GLY A 492 -25.29 -19.31 0.93
N ALA A 493 -24.82 -19.56 -0.30
CA ALA A 493 -23.80 -18.77 -0.96
C ALA A 493 -24.23 -17.30 -1.18
N ASP A 494 -25.50 -17.07 -1.53
CA ASP A 494 -26.04 -15.72 -1.75
C ASP A 494 -26.03 -14.90 -0.44
N ALA A 495 -26.30 -15.54 0.71
CA ALA A 495 -26.22 -14.86 2.00
C ALA A 495 -24.78 -14.48 2.36
N LEU A 496 -23.79 -15.35 2.09
CA LEU A 496 -22.37 -15.03 2.28
C LEU A 496 -21.96 -13.84 1.39
N ARG A 497 -22.25 -13.90 0.09
CA ARG A 497 -21.94 -12.82 -0.87
C ARG A 497 -22.52 -11.47 -0.44
N LEU A 498 -23.80 -11.47 -0.12
CA LEU A 498 -24.47 -10.26 0.36
C LEU A 498 -23.88 -9.73 1.66
N TYR A 499 -23.55 -10.61 2.59
CA TYR A 499 -22.98 -10.20 3.87
C TYR A 499 -21.60 -9.54 3.70
N GLU A 500 -20.70 -10.13 2.92
CA GLU A 500 -19.39 -9.55 2.63
C GLU A 500 -19.50 -8.14 2.00
N MET A 501 -20.47 -7.93 1.13
CA MET A 501 -20.74 -6.63 0.52
C MET A 501 -21.50 -5.66 1.43
N PHE A 502 -22.28 -6.16 2.40
CA PHE A 502 -23.14 -5.33 3.26
C PHE A 502 -22.47 -4.88 4.57
N MET A 503 -21.43 -5.56 5.04
CA MET A 503 -20.75 -5.31 6.34
C MET A 503 -20.38 -3.83 6.59
N GLY A 504 -20.30 -2.99 5.54
CA GLY A 504 -19.91 -1.59 5.57
C GLY A 504 -19.13 -1.17 4.32
N PRO A 505 -18.55 0.04 4.29
CA PRO A 505 -17.74 0.50 3.17
C PRO A 505 -16.64 -0.52 2.85
N LEU A 506 -16.41 -0.79 1.56
CA LEU A 506 -15.50 -1.85 1.10
C LEU A 506 -14.09 -1.70 1.67
N GLU A 507 -13.59 -0.48 1.77
CA GLU A 507 -12.25 -0.15 2.22
C GLU A 507 -12.03 -0.26 3.74
N SER A 508 -13.12 -0.35 4.53
CA SER A 508 -13.02 -0.33 5.99
C SER A 508 -12.63 -1.69 6.56
N VAL A 509 -11.76 -1.69 7.56
CA VAL A 509 -11.48 -2.87 8.39
C VAL A 509 -12.72 -3.19 9.23
N LYS A 510 -13.15 -4.45 9.26
CA LYS A 510 -14.43 -4.87 9.88
C LYS A 510 -14.28 -6.20 10.61
N PRO A 511 -14.90 -6.35 11.81
CA PRO A 511 -15.02 -7.67 12.44
C PRO A 511 -16.12 -8.48 11.76
N TRP A 512 -15.93 -9.78 11.66
CA TRP A 512 -16.96 -10.72 11.25
C TRP A 512 -18.05 -10.82 12.32
N SER A 513 -19.30 -11.09 11.91
CA SER A 513 -20.42 -11.35 12.81
C SER A 513 -21.38 -12.37 12.20
N MET A 514 -21.45 -13.56 12.76
CA MET A 514 -22.37 -14.61 12.31
C MET A 514 -23.85 -14.20 12.49
N GLU A 515 -24.18 -13.44 13.52
CA GLU A 515 -25.53 -12.89 13.73
C GLU A 515 -25.95 -12.00 12.56
N SER A 516 -25.06 -11.18 12.06
CA SER A 516 -25.31 -10.25 10.95
C SER A 516 -25.51 -10.99 9.61
N VAL A 517 -24.88 -12.16 9.42
CA VAL A 517 -25.17 -13.04 8.27
C VAL A 517 -26.64 -13.49 8.28
N GLY A 518 -27.19 -13.85 9.45
CA GLY A 518 -28.60 -14.15 9.61
C GLY A 518 -29.53 -13.00 9.24
N GLY A 519 -29.13 -11.77 9.54
CA GLY A 519 -29.89 -10.56 9.17
C GLY A 519 -30.00 -10.36 7.66
N VAL A 520 -28.89 -10.61 6.93
CA VAL A 520 -28.88 -10.56 5.45
C VAL A 520 -29.70 -11.70 4.83
N ARG A 521 -29.64 -12.90 5.39
CA ARG A 521 -30.49 -14.00 4.97
C ARG A 521 -31.98 -13.63 5.10
N GLY A 522 -32.38 -12.95 6.19
CA GLY A 522 -33.71 -12.44 6.35
C GLY A 522 -34.16 -11.44 5.28
N PHE A 523 -33.23 -10.70 4.66
CA PHE A 523 -33.53 -9.88 3.48
C PHE A 523 -33.85 -10.74 2.27
N LEU A 524 -33.07 -11.78 1.98
CA LEU A 524 -33.34 -12.70 0.88
C LEU A 524 -34.70 -13.42 1.05
N ASP A 525 -35.02 -13.82 2.28
CA ASP A 525 -36.33 -14.44 2.58
C ASP A 525 -37.49 -13.47 2.33
N ARG A 526 -37.32 -12.17 2.59
CA ARG A 526 -38.32 -11.15 2.26
C ARG A 526 -38.42 -10.91 0.75
N ALA A 527 -37.29 -10.87 0.04
CA ALA A 527 -37.25 -10.77 -1.42
C ALA A 527 -37.96 -11.96 -2.07
N TRP A 528 -37.73 -13.16 -1.55
CA TRP A 528 -38.44 -14.37 -1.96
C TRP A 528 -39.96 -14.23 -1.77
N LYS A 529 -40.44 -13.93 -0.56
CA LYS A 529 -41.86 -13.74 -0.22
C LYS A 529 -42.53 -12.62 -1.01
N MET A 530 -41.78 -11.64 -1.50
CA MET A 530 -42.33 -10.58 -2.31
C MET A 530 -42.81 -11.10 -3.68
N ILE A 531 -42.17 -12.17 -4.20
CA ILE A 531 -42.43 -12.71 -5.54
C ILE A 531 -43.09 -14.09 -5.51
N VAL A 532 -42.73 -14.92 -4.54
CA VAL A 532 -43.16 -16.32 -4.44
C VAL A 532 -44.27 -16.47 -3.43
N ASP A 533 -45.24 -17.31 -3.74
CA ASP A 533 -46.30 -17.71 -2.78
C ASP A 533 -45.72 -18.70 -1.77
N VAL A 534 -45.74 -18.32 -0.49
CA VAL A 534 -45.27 -19.15 0.65
C VAL A 534 -46.43 -19.58 1.57
N SER A 535 -47.67 -19.36 1.15
CA SER A 535 -48.85 -19.60 1.98
C SER A 535 -49.14 -21.08 2.21
N ASP A 536 -48.80 -21.97 1.29
CA ASP A 536 -49.00 -23.41 1.36
C ASP A 536 -47.70 -24.16 1.67
N LYS A 537 -47.44 -24.41 2.96
CA LYS A 537 -46.22 -25.13 3.41
C LYS A 537 -46.17 -26.59 2.95
N SER A 538 -47.35 -27.23 2.74
CA SER A 538 -47.41 -28.65 2.33
C SER A 538 -46.95 -28.86 0.89
N ARG A 539 -47.11 -27.86 0.04
CA ARG A 539 -46.62 -27.85 -1.36
C ARG A 539 -45.13 -27.60 -1.47
N ASN A 540 -44.54 -26.73 -0.62
CA ASN A 540 -43.15 -26.34 -0.69
C ASN A 540 -42.16 -27.44 -0.25
N GLU A 541 -42.59 -28.40 0.59
CA GLU A 541 -41.70 -29.48 1.06
C GLU A 541 -41.71 -30.73 0.16
N THR A 542 -42.81 -30.96 -0.59
CA THR A 542 -43.01 -32.19 -1.38
C THR A 542 -42.71 -31.99 -2.89
N GLU A 543 -42.90 -30.79 -3.42
CA GLU A 543 -42.83 -30.51 -4.85
C GLU A 543 -41.46 -29.99 -5.31
N CYS A 544 -40.62 -29.45 -4.41
CA CYS A 544 -39.23 -29.06 -4.76
C CYS A 544 -38.29 -30.24 -5.06
N ASN A 545 -38.69 -31.48 -4.75
CA ASN A 545 -37.91 -32.68 -5.04
C ASN A 545 -38.20 -33.31 -6.41
N ASP A 546 -39.25 -32.88 -7.11
CA ASP A 546 -39.67 -33.43 -8.41
C ASP A 546 -39.41 -32.45 -9.60
N GLY A 547 -38.79 -31.29 -9.36
CA GLY A 547 -38.46 -30.30 -10.37
C GLY A 547 -39.59 -29.32 -10.72
N THR A 548 -40.63 -29.23 -9.90
CA THR A 548 -41.70 -28.24 -10.08
C THR A 548 -41.25 -26.83 -9.69
N VAL A 549 -41.63 -25.83 -10.49
CA VAL A 549 -41.33 -24.42 -10.22
C VAL A 549 -42.29 -23.88 -9.14
N PRO A 550 -41.82 -23.21 -8.07
CA PRO A 550 -42.67 -22.58 -7.07
C PRO A 550 -43.67 -21.60 -7.70
N PHE A 551 -44.84 -21.48 -7.07
CA PHE A 551 -45.90 -20.63 -7.62
C PHE A 551 -45.61 -19.13 -7.41
N LEU A 552 -45.92 -18.36 -8.45
CA LEU A 552 -45.89 -16.90 -8.37
C LEU A 552 -46.94 -16.39 -7.37
N ASN A 553 -46.57 -15.44 -6.53
CA ASN A 553 -47.47 -14.80 -5.57
C ASN A 553 -48.59 -14.07 -6.32
N GLU A 554 -49.86 -14.29 -5.91
CA GLU A 554 -51.07 -13.71 -6.53
C GLU A 554 -51.04 -12.17 -6.57
N SER A 555 -50.31 -11.52 -5.65
CA SER A 555 -50.09 -10.07 -5.66
C SER A 555 -49.22 -9.61 -6.84
N VAL A 556 -48.42 -10.48 -7.46
CA VAL A 556 -47.60 -10.15 -8.63
C VAL A 556 -48.47 -10.25 -9.88
N GLN A 557 -48.76 -9.10 -10.49
CA GLN A 557 -49.71 -9.01 -11.59
C GLN A 557 -49.15 -8.19 -12.74
N ASN A 558 -49.59 -8.48 -13.96
CA ASN A 558 -49.22 -7.70 -15.15
C ASN A 558 -50.09 -6.44 -15.25
N THR A 559 -49.85 -5.49 -14.37
CA THR A 559 -50.57 -4.22 -14.26
C THR A 559 -49.61 -3.05 -14.41
N PRO A 560 -50.07 -1.88 -14.87
CA PRO A 560 -49.26 -0.65 -14.86
C PRO A 560 -48.86 -0.27 -13.43
N LEU A 561 -47.70 0.35 -13.30
CA LEU A 561 -47.18 0.94 -12.06
C LEU A 561 -48.05 2.16 -11.65
N THR A 562 -48.36 2.27 -10.37
CA THR A 562 -48.86 3.53 -9.82
C THR A 562 -47.74 4.59 -9.83
N PRO A 563 -48.07 5.90 -9.75
CA PRO A 563 -47.04 6.95 -9.71
C PRO A 563 -46.00 6.74 -8.60
N ASP A 564 -46.42 6.30 -7.41
CA ASP A 564 -45.50 6.03 -6.29
C ASP A 564 -44.65 4.80 -6.52
N GLN A 565 -45.20 3.72 -7.03
CA GLN A 565 -44.46 2.51 -7.39
C GLN A 565 -43.43 2.80 -8.49
N ASN A 566 -43.82 3.59 -9.52
CA ASN A 566 -42.93 3.99 -10.59
C ASN A 566 -41.77 4.83 -10.05
N ARG A 567 -42.07 5.81 -9.20
CA ARG A 567 -41.05 6.66 -8.57
C ARG A 567 -40.06 5.86 -7.73
N ILE A 568 -40.56 4.96 -6.87
CA ILE A 568 -39.67 4.10 -6.02
C ILE A 568 -38.83 3.19 -6.90
N LEU A 569 -39.40 2.57 -7.93
CA LEU A 569 -38.65 1.72 -8.86
C LEU A 569 -37.48 2.49 -9.50
N HIS A 570 -37.75 3.61 -10.14
CA HIS A 570 -36.71 4.37 -10.85
C HIS A 570 -35.72 5.03 -9.91
N LYS A 571 -36.13 5.46 -8.70
CA LYS A 571 -35.22 5.93 -7.65
C LYS A 571 -34.27 4.81 -7.19
N THR A 572 -34.78 3.58 -7.03
CA THR A 572 -33.95 2.42 -6.66
C THR A 572 -32.99 2.05 -7.76
N ILE A 573 -33.43 1.98 -9.03
CA ILE A 573 -32.55 1.69 -10.17
C ILE A 573 -31.42 2.71 -10.24
N LYS A 574 -31.73 4.01 -10.13
CA LYS A 574 -30.72 5.07 -10.13
C LYS A 574 -29.70 4.88 -9.02
N ALA A 575 -30.18 4.76 -7.77
CA ALA A 575 -29.30 4.66 -6.60
C ALA A 575 -28.42 3.42 -6.65
N VAL A 576 -28.98 2.25 -6.97
CA VAL A 576 -28.20 1.00 -7.09
C VAL A 576 -27.16 1.09 -8.21
N THR A 577 -27.51 1.71 -9.36
CA THR A 577 -26.58 1.92 -10.47
C THR A 577 -25.38 2.81 -10.05
N GLU A 578 -25.66 3.92 -9.36
CA GLU A 578 -24.64 4.84 -8.89
C GLU A 578 -23.76 4.20 -7.80
N ASP A 579 -24.38 3.48 -6.86
CA ASP A 579 -23.70 2.76 -5.78
C ASP A 579 -22.78 1.63 -6.31
N ILE A 580 -23.19 0.89 -7.34
CA ILE A 580 -22.34 -0.13 -7.99
C ILE A 580 -21.15 0.54 -8.68
N ARG A 581 -21.37 1.65 -9.41
CA ARG A 581 -20.28 2.40 -10.09
C ARG A 581 -19.25 2.93 -9.11
N SER A 582 -19.68 3.33 -7.91
CA SER A 582 -18.79 3.81 -6.85
C SER A 582 -18.27 2.71 -5.94
N MET A 583 -18.60 1.43 -6.19
CA MET A 583 -18.27 0.27 -5.34
C MET A 583 -18.84 0.37 -3.91
N SER A 584 -19.94 1.13 -3.76
CA SER A 584 -20.66 1.33 -2.48
C SER A 584 -21.73 0.26 -2.30
N PHE A 585 -21.32 -1.01 -2.28
CA PHE A 585 -22.24 -2.16 -2.32
C PHE A 585 -23.18 -2.22 -1.11
N ASN A 586 -22.72 -1.81 0.06
CA ASN A 586 -23.54 -1.78 1.28
C ASN A 586 -24.75 -0.83 1.13
N THR A 587 -24.59 0.32 0.51
CA THR A 587 -25.69 1.25 0.22
C THR A 587 -26.61 0.71 -0.87
N ALA A 588 -26.08 0.10 -1.93
CA ALA A 588 -26.89 -0.56 -2.96
C ALA A 588 -27.83 -1.62 -2.35
N ILE A 589 -27.31 -2.47 -1.46
CA ILE A 589 -28.11 -3.50 -0.76
C ILE A 589 -29.17 -2.83 0.12
N ALA A 590 -28.84 -1.76 0.85
CA ALA A 590 -29.80 -1.02 1.66
C ALA A 590 -30.96 -0.46 0.79
N ARG A 591 -30.66 0.07 -0.41
CA ARG A 591 -31.71 0.53 -1.35
C ARG A 591 -32.62 -0.61 -1.80
N MET A 592 -32.08 -1.79 -2.07
CA MET A 592 -32.88 -2.97 -2.39
C MET A 592 -33.71 -3.45 -1.20
N MET A 593 -33.23 -3.32 0.03
CA MET A 593 -34.02 -3.57 1.24
C MET A 593 -35.21 -2.58 1.39
N GLU A 594 -34.98 -1.30 1.12
CA GLU A 594 -36.02 -0.25 1.12
C GLU A 594 -37.11 -0.59 0.08
N PHE A 595 -36.70 -0.96 -1.15
CA PHE A 595 -37.59 -1.39 -2.20
C PHE A 595 -38.46 -2.60 -1.76
N THR A 596 -37.82 -3.64 -1.25
CA THR A 596 -38.52 -4.85 -0.78
C THR A 596 -39.52 -4.54 0.31
N ASN A 597 -39.14 -3.69 1.30
CA ASN A 597 -40.02 -3.29 2.38
C ASN A 597 -41.23 -2.45 1.90
N PHE A 598 -41.06 -1.67 0.84
CA PHE A 598 -42.16 -0.93 0.22
C PHE A 598 -43.12 -1.87 -0.49
N PHE A 599 -42.63 -2.70 -1.42
CA PHE A 599 -43.48 -3.56 -2.23
C PHE A 599 -44.14 -4.71 -1.43
N LEU A 600 -43.60 -5.15 -0.31
CA LEU A 600 -44.26 -6.11 0.58
C LEU A 600 -45.55 -5.56 1.21
N LYS A 601 -45.71 -4.24 1.30
CA LYS A 601 -46.94 -3.59 1.82
C LYS A 601 -47.97 -3.37 0.73
N GLU A 602 -47.60 -3.45 -0.54
CA GLU A 602 -48.45 -3.25 -1.67
C GLU A 602 -49.35 -4.48 -1.91
N GLN A 603 -50.61 -4.25 -2.13
CA GLN A 603 -51.57 -5.32 -2.47
C GLN A 603 -51.34 -5.88 -3.86
N ILE A 604 -51.00 -5.01 -4.81
CA ILE A 604 -50.65 -5.36 -6.19
C ILE A 604 -49.21 -4.95 -6.43
N ARG A 605 -48.44 -5.91 -6.88
CA ARG A 605 -47.02 -5.75 -7.22
C ARG A 605 -46.84 -5.92 -8.73
N PRO A 606 -46.69 -4.84 -9.49
CA PRO A 606 -46.52 -4.96 -10.93
C PRO A 606 -45.33 -5.84 -11.31
N LYS A 607 -45.57 -6.81 -12.20
CA LYS A 607 -44.56 -7.79 -12.62
C LYS A 607 -43.31 -7.11 -13.15
N GLU A 608 -43.44 -6.02 -13.91
CA GLU A 608 -42.31 -5.21 -14.41
C GLU A 608 -41.39 -4.73 -13.28
N ALA A 609 -41.94 -4.29 -12.14
CA ALA A 609 -41.12 -3.85 -11.01
C ALA A 609 -40.35 -5.03 -10.38
N MET A 610 -40.95 -6.20 -10.31
CA MET A 610 -40.31 -7.41 -9.79
C MET A 610 -39.19 -7.89 -10.71
N GLU A 611 -39.38 -7.88 -12.02
CA GLU A 611 -38.37 -8.23 -13.01
C GLU A 611 -37.18 -7.30 -12.91
N LYS A 612 -37.38 -5.98 -12.87
CA LYS A 612 -36.30 -5.01 -12.72
C LYS A 612 -35.57 -5.15 -11.39
N PHE A 613 -36.29 -5.43 -10.29
CA PHE A 613 -35.67 -5.71 -8.99
C PHE A 613 -34.77 -6.94 -9.03
N VAL A 614 -35.21 -8.03 -9.67
CA VAL A 614 -34.43 -9.26 -9.79
C VAL A 614 -33.13 -9.02 -10.57
N LEU A 615 -33.19 -8.21 -11.64
CA LEU A 615 -32.00 -7.80 -12.38
C LEU A 615 -31.05 -6.97 -11.54
N LEU A 616 -31.54 -6.08 -10.65
CA LEU A 616 -30.70 -5.32 -9.71
C LEU A 616 -30.07 -6.22 -8.65
N LEU A 617 -30.79 -7.27 -8.22
CA LEU A 617 -30.32 -8.21 -7.19
C LEU A 617 -29.27 -9.19 -7.74
N SER A 618 -29.33 -9.52 -9.02
CA SER A 618 -28.53 -10.60 -9.62
C SER A 618 -27.01 -10.48 -9.43
N PRO A 619 -26.35 -9.30 -9.49
CA PRO A 619 -24.93 -9.21 -9.24
C PRO A 619 -24.53 -9.53 -7.79
N PHE A 620 -25.46 -9.37 -6.85
CA PHE A 620 -25.23 -9.58 -5.42
C PHE A 620 -25.58 -11.00 -4.98
N ALA A 621 -26.71 -11.53 -5.46
CA ALA A 621 -27.28 -12.82 -5.08
C ALA A 621 -27.77 -13.58 -6.33
N PRO A 622 -26.82 -14.12 -7.13
CA PRO A 622 -27.15 -14.67 -8.44
C PRO A 622 -28.05 -15.91 -8.42
N HIS A 623 -27.95 -16.77 -7.41
CA HIS A 623 -28.72 -18.01 -7.37
C HIS A 623 -30.20 -17.75 -7.13
N ILE A 624 -30.55 -16.97 -6.10
CA ILE A 624 -31.94 -16.60 -5.85
C ILE A 624 -32.48 -15.72 -6.99
N ALA A 625 -31.68 -14.88 -7.60
CA ALA A 625 -32.13 -14.04 -8.70
C ALA A 625 -32.51 -14.87 -9.94
N GLU A 626 -31.70 -15.87 -10.33
CA GLU A 626 -32.04 -16.79 -11.43
C GLU A 626 -33.32 -17.56 -11.15
N GLU A 627 -33.53 -18.07 -9.93
CA GLU A 627 -34.73 -18.79 -9.56
C GLU A 627 -35.97 -17.88 -9.61
N LEU A 628 -35.86 -16.65 -9.05
CA LEU A 628 -36.95 -15.66 -9.13
C LEU A 628 -37.29 -15.26 -10.56
N TRP A 629 -36.25 -15.19 -11.45
CA TRP A 629 -36.42 -14.88 -12.85
C TRP A 629 -37.23 -15.98 -13.59
N LEU A 630 -36.90 -17.25 -13.31
CA LEU A 630 -37.62 -18.38 -13.82
C LEU A 630 -39.11 -18.37 -13.35
N ILE A 631 -39.34 -18.11 -12.05
CA ILE A 631 -40.71 -18.06 -11.47
C ILE A 631 -41.51 -16.90 -12.09
N LEU A 632 -40.88 -15.81 -12.46
CA LEU A 632 -41.50 -14.70 -13.20
C LEU A 632 -41.85 -15.08 -14.66
N GLY A 633 -41.52 -16.29 -15.11
CA GLY A 633 -41.92 -16.84 -16.40
C GLY A 633 -40.89 -16.66 -17.51
N HIS A 634 -39.63 -16.47 -17.18
CA HIS A 634 -38.53 -16.37 -18.15
C HIS A 634 -37.80 -17.71 -18.25
N GLU A 635 -37.73 -18.29 -19.46
CA GLU A 635 -37.07 -19.59 -19.69
C GLU A 635 -35.55 -19.49 -19.89
N LYS A 636 -35.05 -18.29 -20.18
CA LYS A 636 -33.62 -18.04 -20.41
C LYS A 636 -32.99 -17.41 -19.18
N THR A 637 -31.69 -17.70 -18.97
CA THR A 637 -30.91 -17.08 -17.89
C THR A 637 -30.94 -15.53 -17.97
N LEU A 638 -31.02 -14.89 -16.81
CA LEU A 638 -30.95 -13.43 -16.69
C LEU A 638 -29.54 -12.87 -16.93
N ALA A 639 -28.52 -13.73 -17.01
CA ALA A 639 -27.13 -13.30 -17.13
C ALA A 639 -26.83 -12.43 -18.36
N TYR A 640 -27.63 -12.54 -19.42
CA TYR A 640 -27.49 -11.77 -20.66
C TYR A 640 -28.52 -10.64 -20.79
N GLU A 641 -29.39 -10.46 -19.81
CA GLU A 641 -30.36 -9.39 -19.83
C GLU A 641 -29.68 -8.05 -19.56
N PRO A 642 -30.13 -6.96 -20.22
CA PRO A 642 -29.56 -5.65 -19.98
C PRO A 642 -29.84 -5.16 -18.55
N PHE A 643 -28.84 -4.53 -17.93
CA PHE A 643 -29.02 -3.91 -16.62
C PHE A 643 -30.09 -2.81 -16.70
N PRO A 644 -31.00 -2.70 -15.72
CA PRO A 644 -32.11 -1.75 -15.77
C PRO A 644 -31.66 -0.30 -15.87
N THR A 645 -32.33 0.47 -16.73
CA THR A 645 -32.13 1.93 -16.84
C THR A 645 -33.24 2.68 -16.14
N TYR A 646 -32.94 3.83 -15.56
CA TYR A 646 -33.92 4.67 -14.89
C TYR A 646 -34.41 5.81 -15.77
N ASP A 647 -35.68 6.21 -15.55
CA ASP A 647 -36.24 7.43 -16.11
C ASP A 647 -36.10 8.57 -15.10
N ALA A 648 -35.42 9.65 -15.50
CA ALA A 648 -35.19 10.82 -14.66
C ALA A 648 -36.47 11.60 -14.35
N GLU A 649 -37.47 11.60 -15.26
CA GLU A 649 -38.76 12.27 -15.05
C GLU A 649 -39.58 11.52 -14.00
N ALA A 650 -39.54 10.18 -14.00
CA ALA A 650 -40.25 9.36 -13.02
C ALA A 650 -39.77 9.57 -11.57
N ILE A 651 -38.54 10.06 -11.37
CA ILE A 651 -37.96 10.29 -10.04
C ILE A 651 -38.39 11.65 -9.47
N LYS A 652 -38.84 12.58 -10.29
CA LYS A 652 -39.25 13.90 -9.80
C LYS A 652 -40.39 13.78 -8.80
N GLU A 653 -40.20 14.37 -7.64
CA GLU A 653 -41.27 14.45 -6.64
C GLU A 653 -42.36 15.34 -7.15
N SER A 654 -43.56 14.80 -7.26
CA SER A 654 -44.74 15.61 -7.64
C SER A 654 -45.19 16.53 -6.50
N THR A 655 -44.82 16.20 -5.27
CA THR A 655 -45.15 16.97 -4.07
C THR A 655 -43.96 17.05 -3.11
N LEU A 656 -43.88 18.17 -2.40
CA LEU A 656 -42.88 18.45 -1.37
C LEU A 656 -43.53 18.68 0.00
N GLU A 657 -43.04 18.09 1.04
CA GLU A 657 -43.40 18.45 2.42
C GLU A 657 -42.50 19.60 2.87
N ILE A 658 -43.08 20.78 3.10
CA ILE A 658 -42.33 21.95 3.55
C ILE A 658 -42.77 22.40 4.94
N PRO A 659 -41.82 22.89 5.77
CA PRO A 659 -42.12 23.43 7.09
C PRO A 659 -42.77 24.79 7.00
N VAL A 660 -43.80 25.02 7.82
CA VAL A 660 -44.45 26.34 8.04
C VAL A 660 -44.11 26.82 9.45
N SER A 661 -43.48 27.98 9.51
CA SER A 661 -43.04 28.62 10.75
C SER A 661 -43.79 29.91 11.04
N ILE A 662 -43.95 30.26 12.32
CA ILE A 662 -44.43 31.58 12.77
C ILE A 662 -43.37 32.16 13.71
N ASN A 663 -42.88 33.36 13.38
CA ASN A 663 -41.79 34.05 14.07
C ASN A 663 -40.56 33.14 14.23
N GLY A 664 -40.20 32.37 13.15
CA GLY A 664 -39.06 31.47 13.13
C GLY A 664 -39.21 30.14 13.90
N LYS A 665 -40.37 29.87 14.52
CA LYS A 665 -40.66 28.63 15.20
C LYS A 665 -41.54 27.74 14.32
N LEU A 666 -41.10 26.50 14.05
CA LEU A 666 -41.87 25.50 13.30
C LEU A 666 -43.22 25.25 13.98
N ARG A 667 -44.32 25.34 13.22
CA ARG A 667 -45.70 25.17 13.67
C ARG A 667 -46.44 24.04 12.98
N SER A 668 -46.22 23.90 11.68
CA SER A 668 -46.86 22.87 10.87
C SER A 668 -45.93 22.43 9.72
N LYS A 669 -46.31 21.36 9.03
CA LYS A 669 -45.75 20.93 7.78
C LYS A 669 -46.86 20.76 6.80
N ILE A 670 -46.72 21.29 5.60
CA ILE A 670 -47.74 21.22 4.52
C ILE A 670 -47.15 20.45 3.34
N VAL A 671 -47.99 19.76 2.61
CA VAL A 671 -47.63 19.08 1.35
C VAL A 671 -48.13 19.96 0.20
N ILE A 672 -47.17 20.33 -0.65
CA ILE A 672 -47.39 21.21 -1.83
C ILE A 672 -46.96 20.49 -3.10
N ALA A 673 -47.42 20.90 -4.25
CA ALA A 673 -46.85 20.52 -5.54
C ALA A 673 -45.37 20.96 -5.63
N ALA A 674 -44.52 20.11 -6.21
CA ALA A 674 -43.06 20.39 -6.26
C ALA A 674 -42.73 21.64 -7.13
N ASP A 675 -43.61 21.97 -8.05
CA ASP A 675 -43.57 23.16 -8.95
C ASP A 675 -44.44 24.33 -8.43
N ALA A 676 -44.92 24.25 -7.18
CA ALA A 676 -45.73 25.31 -6.57
C ALA A 676 -44.93 26.59 -6.48
N ASP A 677 -45.53 27.69 -7.02
CA ASP A 677 -44.99 29.05 -6.90
C ASP A 677 -45.18 29.61 -5.47
N GLU A 678 -44.62 30.79 -5.21
CA GLU A 678 -44.73 31.43 -3.88
C GLU A 678 -46.18 31.66 -3.45
N SER A 679 -47.07 31.99 -4.42
CA SER A 679 -48.50 32.24 -4.16
C SER A 679 -49.22 30.96 -3.74
N ALA A 680 -48.98 29.86 -4.42
CA ALA A 680 -49.51 28.56 -4.07
C ALA A 680 -49.00 28.09 -2.71
N MET A 681 -47.70 28.24 -2.45
CA MET A 681 -47.09 27.88 -1.15
C MET A 681 -47.71 28.66 0.01
N GLU A 682 -47.96 29.96 -0.21
CA GLU A 682 -48.63 30.81 0.77
C GLU A 682 -50.08 30.32 1.03
N GLN A 683 -50.84 30.08 -0.04
CA GLN A 683 -52.22 29.62 0.05
C GLN A 683 -52.34 28.31 0.82
N PHE A 684 -51.52 27.32 0.50
CA PHE A 684 -51.47 26.06 1.20
C PHE A 684 -51.09 26.22 2.66
N ALA A 685 -50.11 27.12 2.96
CA ALA A 685 -49.71 27.40 4.34
C ALA A 685 -50.79 28.07 5.16
N LEU A 686 -51.58 29.00 4.57
CA LEU A 686 -52.71 29.66 5.22
C LEU A 686 -53.93 28.77 5.37
N ALA A 687 -54.09 27.78 4.46
CA ALA A 687 -55.19 26.78 4.51
C ALA A 687 -54.94 25.68 5.54
N ASP A 688 -53.70 25.51 6.06
CA ASP A 688 -53.41 24.57 7.14
C ASP A 688 -54.16 24.98 8.42
N ALA A 689 -55.01 24.07 8.93
CA ALA A 689 -55.90 24.37 10.06
C ALA A 689 -55.17 24.89 11.30
N LYS A 690 -53.95 24.33 11.59
CA LYS A 690 -53.13 24.71 12.74
C LYS A 690 -52.52 26.11 12.53
N ILE A 691 -52.11 26.40 11.35
CA ILE A 691 -51.56 27.71 11.01
C ILE A 691 -52.67 28.77 11.01
N ALA A 692 -53.82 28.49 10.41
CA ALA A 692 -54.99 29.37 10.43
C ALA A 692 -55.44 29.71 11.86
N GLU A 693 -55.53 28.75 12.75
CA GLU A 693 -55.81 28.95 14.18
C GLU A 693 -54.80 29.85 14.87
N LEU A 694 -53.50 29.61 14.63
CA LEU A 694 -52.42 30.37 15.25
C LEU A 694 -52.27 31.82 14.70
N LEU A 695 -52.87 32.09 13.56
CA LEU A 695 -52.87 33.40 12.90
C LEU A 695 -54.19 34.18 13.11
N SER A 696 -55.26 33.57 13.65
CA SER A 696 -56.63 34.15 13.77
C SER A 696 -56.64 35.52 14.45
N ASP A 697 -55.79 35.69 15.51
CA ASP A 697 -55.77 36.94 16.31
C ASP A 697 -54.46 37.73 16.07
N LYS A 698 -53.78 37.52 14.96
CA LYS A 698 -52.48 38.13 14.66
C LYS A 698 -52.43 38.81 13.33
N THR A 699 -51.71 39.94 13.28
CA THR A 699 -51.45 40.62 12.02
C THR A 699 -50.11 40.15 11.40
N ILE A 700 -50.17 39.64 10.19
CA ILE A 700 -48.96 39.27 9.44
C ILE A 700 -48.23 40.55 9.00
N ILE A 701 -47.01 40.73 9.51
CA ILE A 701 -46.15 41.90 9.18
C ILE A 701 -45.28 41.58 7.98
N LYS A 702 -44.78 40.33 7.88
CA LYS A 702 -43.89 39.94 6.80
C LYS A 702 -44.05 38.42 6.50
N LYS A 703 -44.03 38.11 5.21
CA LYS A 703 -44.02 36.74 4.71
C LYS A 703 -42.62 36.43 4.15
N ILE A 704 -42.02 35.33 4.54
CA ILE A 704 -40.73 34.84 4.05
C ILE A 704 -41.02 33.47 3.44
N ILE A 705 -41.03 33.42 2.11
CA ILE A 705 -41.26 32.19 1.37
C ILE A 705 -39.99 31.86 0.63
N VAL A 706 -39.51 30.66 0.79
CA VAL A 706 -38.36 30.10 0.06
C VAL A 706 -38.89 28.94 -0.76
N LEU A 707 -38.93 29.12 -2.08
CA LEU A 707 -39.47 28.16 -3.03
C LEU A 707 -38.95 26.71 -2.73
N GLY A 708 -39.90 25.78 -2.57
CA GLY A 708 -39.61 24.37 -2.31
C GLY A 708 -38.95 24.06 -0.97
N LYS A 709 -38.80 25.05 -0.07
CA LYS A 709 -38.07 24.86 1.18
C LYS A 709 -38.85 25.19 2.44
N MET A 710 -39.49 26.36 2.50
CA MET A 710 -40.19 26.77 3.73
C MET A 710 -41.10 27.99 3.53
N VAL A 711 -42.06 28.10 4.42
CA VAL A 711 -42.86 29.32 4.62
C VAL A 711 -42.70 29.79 6.08
N ASN A 712 -42.45 31.10 6.29
CA ASN A 712 -42.39 31.69 7.63
C ASN A 712 -43.18 32.98 7.69
N PHE A 713 -44.22 33.04 8.52
CA PHE A 713 -45.01 34.23 8.79
C PHE A 713 -44.42 34.97 10.01
N VAL A 714 -44.05 36.23 9.80
CA VAL A 714 -43.67 37.12 10.92
C VAL A 714 -44.93 37.86 11.33
N VAL A 715 -45.37 37.71 12.56
CA VAL A 715 -46.63 38.24 13.09
C VAL A 715 -46.38 39.06 14.36
N LYS A 716 -47.33 40.03 14.56
CA LYS A 716 -47.41 40.84 15.78
C LYS A 716 -48.71 40.55 16.50
#